data_dca7fedbc16a44a8e0693ebd5bdb5235
#
_entry.id   dca7fedbc16a44a8e0693ebd5bdb5235
#
_cell.length_a   1.000
_cell.length_b   1.000
_cell.length_c   1.000
_cell.angle_alpha   90.00
_cell.angle_beta   90.00
_cell.angle_gamma   90.00
#
_symmetry.space_group_name_H-M   'P 1'
#
loop_
_entity.id
_entity.type
_entity.pdbx_description
1 polymer ?
#
loop_
_entity_poly.entity_id
_entity_poly.type
_entity_poly.pdbx_seq_one_letter_code
_entity_poly.pdbx_strand_id
1 'polypeptide(L)'
;MKRKFFHPISKRFGVFGLVLTVLLTMVMIVANVALGRYSNTISSTLDLNKQISAGGDEATYQKARNLTQEIAGEGATLLKNTNGALPLDTKKINVFGYGSVNLVYGGSGSGSTSGASYNDTLKQSFEAEGLSINEDLWNYYTKQSQSAGSWNVFSPNGGDYNIYDAKCTDVLDMMDSAKRYSDTAVVVFSRAGGEGGDLPMDMGVTDSESGEGLIGGDAGKSYLELQSAETDLLKAVEKNFEHVIVLVNSSHAMELGFLEDAGVDAALQIAGPGATGMRGVADVLLGKVNPSGHLVDTYAYDVKSAPSYYNMGDCYYTDYQQQMSDKYFYFEENIYTGYRWYETAAADKAVITASDGIVYDYGDYDSIVQYPFGYGLSYTTFDWQLEDYQVDGQGGEVTATVKVTNTGDVAGKDVVQLYYSAPYTKGGIEKSAVDLGAFAKTKELKPGESDEVKLTMTFDDMASFDYKGTGAYVMDKGDYTFTLRTDSHTVKNDDATFTYTVENTITYDDAHDGKRSTDKVAATSQQEFQDAGSLETNVTYLSRADLAGTFPKVERRLNPTSIPAKVKERLEANGPGSTVLTSDNADASDNATPTTGADNGLKVDDMTGVDYNDEKWDKLVQQMSVDELVELTGNAGWQTSAIESVGKKATTDIDGPQGLNGFNFSGTKMNAYASEVLMGMT
;
A
#
# COMPACT_ATOMS: atom_id res chain seq x y z
N MET A 1 67.46 11.96 55.54
CA MET A 1 68.04 10.71 55.02
C MET A 1 67.11 10.15 53.89
N LYS A 2 67.64 10.06 52.70
CA LYS A 2 66.98 9.64 51.46
C LYS A 2 66.61 8.17 51.49
N ARG A 3 65.54 7.77 50.78
CA ARG A 3 65.64 6.65 49.84
C ARG A 3 64.53 6.66 48.84
N LYS A 4 64.94 6.72 47.56
CA LYS A 4 64.17 6.50 46.37
C LYS A 4 63.71 5.03 46.29
N PHE A 5 62.44 4.78 45.98
CA PHE A 5 61.97 3.55 45.43
C PHE A 5 61.55 3.79 43.97
N PHE A 6 62.48 3.68 43.03
CA PHE A 6 62.22 3.39 41.68
C PHE A 6 62.75 2.00 41.37
N HIS A 7 61.89 0.98 41.30
CA HIS A 7 62.25 -0.27 40.66
C HIS A 7 62.20 -0.07 39.14
N PRO A 8 63.22 -0.54 38.39
CA PRO A 8 63.18 -0.48 36.93
C PRO A 8 62.13 -1.48 36.45
N ILE A 9 61.07 -0.97 35.84
CA ILE A 9 60.06 -1.76 35.10
C ILE A 9 60.83 -2.55 34.04
N SER A 10 60.75 -3.90 34.05
CA SER A 10 61.45 -4.74 33.07
C SER A 10 61.06 -4.30 31.67
N LYS A 11 62.00 -4.30 30.71
CA LYS A 11 61.74 -3.93 29.31
C LYS A 11 60.55 -4.65 28.70
N ARG A 12 60.28 -5.91 29.14
CA ARG A 12 59.11 -6.67 28.72
C ARG A 12 57.80 -6.09 29.23
N PHE A 13 57.74 -5.57 30.45
CA PHE A 13 56.55 -4.89 30.98
C PHE A 13 56.31 -3.53 30.31
N GLY A 14 57.37 -2.81 29.97
CA GLY A 14 57.26 -1.55 29.25
C GLY A 14 56.76 -1.74 27.81
N VAL A 15 57.22 -2.78 27.12
CA VAL A 15 56.71 -3.09 25.74
C VAL A 15 55.26 -3.57 25.78
N PHE A 16 54.90 -4.42 26.76
CA PHE A 16 53.50 -4.85 26.92
C PHE A 16 52.57 -3.69 27.23
N GLY A 17 52.98 -2.78 28.14
CA GLY A 17 52.22 -1.58 28.44
C GLY A 17 52.05 -0.66 27.21
N LEU A 18 53.10 -0.49 26.40
CA LEU A 18 53.04 0.31 25.16
C LEU A 18 52.06 -0.32 24.15
N VAL A 19 52.16 -1.63 23.91
CA VAL A 19 51.26 -2.35 22.97
C VAL A 19 49.82 -2.28 23.44
N LEU A 20 49.55 -2.47 24.73
CA LEU A 20 48.22 -2.34 25.31
C LEU A 20 47.68 -0.90 25.19
N THR A 21 48.50 0.11 25.41
CA THR A 21 48.10 1.51 25.25
C THR A 21 47.77 1.83 23.80
N VAL A 22 48.58 1.36 22.85
CA VAL A 22 48.31 1.55 21.41
C VAL A 22 47.00 0.86 21.01
N LEU A 23 46.75 -0.39 21.46
CA LEU A 23 45.51 -1.10 21.19
C LEU A 23 44.29 -0.38 21.79
N LEU A 24 44.36 0.08 23.05
CA LEU A 24 43.29 0.83 23.67
C LEU A 24 43.05 2.18 23.00
N THR A 25 44.10 2.83 22.54
CA THR A 25 43.96 4.10 21.76
C THR A 25 43.29 3.81 20.41
N MET A 26 43.65 2.75 19.71
CA MET A 26 42.97 2.36 18.47
C MET A 26 41.48 2.04 18.70
N VAL A 27 41.17 1.27 19.73
CA VAL A 27 39.77 0.96 20.09
C VAL A 27 39.01 2.26 20.42
N MET A 28 39.62 3.20 21.18
CA MET A 28 38.99 4.48 21.47
C MET A 28 38.78 5.35 20.20
N ILE A 29 39.73 5.34 19.27
CA ILE A 29 39.59 6.08 18.00
C ILE A 29 38.45 5.48 17.21
N VAL A 30 38.40 4.15 17.04
CA VAL A 30 37.35 3.47 16.34
C VAL A 30 35.97 3.71 17.00
N ALA A 31 35.91 3.63 18.33
CA ALA A 31 34.71 3.92 19.10
C ALA A 31 34.26 5.36 18.91
N ASN A 32 35.19 6.35 18.98
CA ASN A 32 34.83 7.75 18.75
C ASN A 32 34.36 8.02 17.30
N VAL A 33 34.98 7.41 16.31
CA VAL A 33 34.56 7.54 14.93
C VAL A 33 33.17 6.91 14.74
N ALA A 34 32.94 5.72 15.31
CA ALA A 34 31.65 5.07 15.26
C ALA A 34 30.58 5.86 16.01
N LEU A 35 30.88 6.34 17.22
CA LEU A 35 29.96 7.18 17.99
C LEU A 35 29.69 8.51 17.27
N GLY A 36 30.70 9.15 16.68
CA GLY A 36 30.50 10.37 15.89
C GLY A 36 29.64 10.15 14.66
N ARG A 37 29.85 9.01 13.95
CA ARG A 37 29.10 8.67 12.74
C ARG A 37 27.65 8.24 13.02
N TYR A 38 27.43 7.62 14.18
CA TYR A 38 26.12 7.11 14.58
C TYR A 38 25.52 7.86 15.78
N SER A 39 26.08 9.01 16.18
CA SER A 39 25.63 9.75 17.36
C SER A 39 24.16 10.12 17.28
N ASN A 40 23.70 10.58 16.12
CA ASN A 40 22.31 10.95 15.90
C ASN A 40 21.38 9.73 16.00
N THR A 41 21.76 8.61 15.40
CA THR A 41 21.01 7.35 15.49
C THR A 41 20.96 6.82 16.93
N ILE A 42 22.08 6.90 17.65
CA ILE A 42 22.16 6.46 19.05
C ILE A 42 21.34 7.40 19.95
N SER A 43 21.46 8.71 19.74
CA SER A 43 20.70 9.70 20.50
C SER A 43 19.21 9.58 20.25
N SER A 44 18.78 9.48 18.97
CA SER A 44 17.39 9.28 18.63
C SER A 44 16.82 8.00 19.24
N THR A 45 17.56 6.88 19.15
CA THR A 45 17.14 5.60 19.74
C THR A 45 17.07 5.66 21.28
N LEU A 46 17.98 6.39 21.94
CA LEU A 46 17.99 6.53 23.40
C LEU A 46 16.92 7.51 23.90
N ASP A 47 16.63 8.58 23.16
CA ASP A 47 15.63 9.57 23.54
C ASP A 47 14.20 9.06 23.27
N LEU A 48 13.99 8.27 22.24
CA LEU A 48 12.74 7.56 21.99
C LEU A 48 12.30 6.71 23.19
N ASN A 49 13.22 6.11 23.91
CA ASN A 49 12.91 5.31 25.11
C ASN A 49 12.52 6.14 26.33
N LYS A 50 12.60 7.46 26.29
CA LYS A 50 12.45 8.30 27.49
C LYS A 50 11.10 8.95 27.68
N GLN A 51 10.22 9.01 26.72
CA GLN A 51 9.17 10.03 26.75
C GLN A 51 7.73 9.64 26.50
N ILE A 52 7.38 8.40 26.25
CA ILE A 52 5.97 8.12 26.00
C ILE A 52 5.28 7.49 27.21
N SER A 53 4.70 8.34 28.03
CA SER A 53 3.54 8.00 28.85
C SER A 53 2.29 8.39 28.06
N ALA A 54 2.01 7.76 26.97
CA ALA A 54 0.73 7.91 26.31
C ALA A 54 -0.23 6.89 26.94
N GLY A 55 -0.84 7.25 28.01
CA GLY A 55 -1.97 6.53 28.54
C GLY A 55 -3.25 7.15 28.02
N GLY A 56 -3.82 6.67 26.92
CA GLY A 56 -5.26 6.83 26.70
C GLY A 56 -6.00 6.13 27.85
N ASP A 57 -7.13 6.66 28.27
CA ASP A 57 -8.00 5.96 29.20
C ASP A 57 -8.68 4.76 28.48
N GLU A 58 -9.24 3.83 29.22
CA GLU A 58 -9.91 2.65 28.66
C GLU A 58 -11.08 3.04 27.75
N ALA A 59 -11.74 4.18 28.01
CA ALA A 59 -12.83 4.67 27.17
C ALA A 59 -12.33 5.08 25.78
N THR A 60 -11.15 5.68 25.68
CA THR A 60 -10.50 6.02 24.40
C THR A 60 -10.11 4.76 23.63
N TYR A 61 -9.56 3.75 24.30
CA TYR A 61 -9.26 2.47 23.66
C TYR A 61 -10.52 1.77 23.16
N GLN A 62 -11.59 1.79 23.94
CA GLN A 62 -12.85 1.19 23.50
C GLN A 62 -13.43 1.89 22.27
N LYS A 63 -13.32 3.22 22.18
CA LYS A 63 -13.70 3.97 20.97
C LYS A 63 -12.87 3.55 19.75
N ALA A 64 -11.55 3.42 19.93
CA ALA A 64 -10.66 2.98 18.85
C ALA A 64 -10.99 1.56 18.36
N ARG A 65 -11.28 0.64 19.28
CA ARG A 65 -11.70 -0.74 18.94
C ARG A 65 -13.03 -0.76 18.20
N ASN A 66 -14.00 0.04 18.65
CA ASN A 66 -15.30 0.14 17.99
C ASN A 66 -15.16 0.73 16.58
N LEU A 67 -14.31 1.76 16.41
CA LEU A 67 -14.02 2.33 15.09
C LEU A 67 -13.33 1.31 14.18
N THR A 68 -12.40 0.50 14.70
CA THR A 68 -11.78 -0.58 13.91
C THR A 68 -12.80 -1.62 13.45
N GLN A 69 -13.76 -1.98 14.32
CA GLN A 69 -14.88 -2.86 13.97
C GLN A 69 -15.76 -2.24 12.88
N GLU A 70 -16.11 -0.95 13.02
CA GLU A 70 -16.92 -0.20 12.06
C GLU A 70 -16.23 -0.13 10.68
N ILE A 71 -14.94 0.29 10.63
CA ILE A 71 -14.15 0.32 9.39
C ILE A 71 -14.15 -1.05 8.71
N ALA A 72 -13.89 -2.12 9.46
CA ALA A 72 -13.82 -3.45 8.88
C ALA A 72 -15.19 -3.97 8.40
N GLY A 73 -16.27 -3.60 9.08
CA GLY A 73 -17.63 -3.92 8.63
C GLY A 73 -18.03 -3.18 7.36
N GLU A 74 -17.61 -1.91 7.23
CA GLU A 74 -17.90 -1.10 6.04
C GLU A 74 -17.00 -1.43 4.86
N GLY A 75 -15.74 -1.83 5.12
CA GLY A 75 -14.76 -2.11 4.07
C GLY A 75 -14.78 -3.57 3.60
N ALA A 76 -15.32 -4.52 4.39
CA ALA A 76 -15.44 -5.90 3.94
C ALA A 76 -16.27 -5.97 2.65
N THR A 77 -15.62 -6.27 1.53
CA THR A 77 -16.25 -6.25 0.21
C THR A 77 -16.84 -7.61 -0.13
N LEU A 78 -18.14 -7.64 -0.36
CA LEU A 78 -18.84 -8.85 -0.79
C LEU A 78 -18.57 -9.09 -2.29
N LEU A 79 -17.90 -10.20 -2.61
CA LEU A 79 -17.51 -10.56 -3.98
C LEU A 79 -18.52 -11.49 -4.64
N LYS A 80 -19.10 -12.40 -3.88
CA LYS A 80 -20.06 -13.41 -4.34
C LYS A 80 -21.08 -13.67 -3.25
N ASN A 81 -22.35 -13.83 -3.61
CA ASN A 81 -23.40 -14.31 -2.70
C ASN A 81 -24.50 -15.00 -3.51
N THR A 82 -24.50 -16.30 -3.48
CA THR A 82 -25.46 -17.16 -4.19
C THR A 82 -26.18 -18.07 -3.19
N ASN A 83 -27.27 -18.68 -3.60
CA ASN A 83 -28.03 -19.66 -2.82
C ASN A 83 -28.52 -19.15 -1.44
N GLY A 84 -28.52 -17.83 -1.21
CA GLY A 84 -28.90 -17.24 0.08
C GLY A 84 -27.94 -17.57 1.23
N ALA A 85 -26.65 -17.81 0.91
CA ALA A 85 -25.64 -18.17 1.91
C ALA A 85 -25.35 -17.06 2.91
N LEU A 86 -25.48 -15.79 2.51
CA LEU A 86 -25.35 -14.63 3.36
C LEU A 86 -26.56 -13.69 3.25
N PRO A 87 -26.99 -13.04 4.34
CA PRO A 87 -26.49 -13.23 5.70
C PRO A 87 -26.78 -14.63 6.24
N LEU A 88 -25.92 -15.10 7.18
CA LEU A 88 -26.06 -16.42 7.80
C LEU A 88 -27.39 -16.58 8.51
N ASP A 89 -28.08 -17.67 8.29
CA ASP A 89 -29.28 -18.08 9.01
C ASP A 89 -28.98 -18.92 10.27
N THR A 90 -27.72 -19.37 10.40
CA THR A 90 -27.21 -20.15 11.52
C THR A 90 -26.20 -19.37 12.35
N LYS A 91 -26.12 -19.74 13.64
CA LYS A 91 -25.06 -19.23 14.53
C LYS A 91 -23.90 -20.20 14.73
N LYS A 92 -23.99 -21.40 14.17
CA LYS A 92 -22.95 -22.42 14.27
C LYS A 92 -22.23 -22.56 12.95
N ILE A 93 -20.92 -22.40 12.97
CA ILE A 93 -20.09 -22.50 11.78
C ILE A 93 -18.85 -23.36 12.02
N ASN A 94 -18.41 -24.04 10.97
CA ASN A 94 -17.10 -24.66 10.90
C ASN A 94 -16.14 -23.65 10.27
N VAL A 95 -14.95 -23.47 10.86
CA VAL A 95 -13.93 -22.59 10.30
C VAL A 95 -12.73 -23.43 9.90
N PHE A 96 -12.32 -23.31 8.63
CA PHE A 96 -11.23 -24.03 8.01
C PHE A 96 -10.15 -23.07 7.50
N GLY A 97 -8.98 -23.64 7.23
CA GLY A 97 -7.80 -22.92 6.74
C GLY A 97 -6.90 -22.45 7.87
N TYR A 98 -5.58 -22.61 7.67
CA TYR A 98 -4.59 -22.15 8.64
C TYR A 98 -4.69 -20.63 8.90
N GLY A 99 -5.09 -19.86 7.89
CA GLY A 99 -5.37 -18.44 7.98
C GLY A 99 -6.34 -18.07 9.10
N SER A 100 -7.26 -18.97 9.49
CA SER A 100 -8.22 -18.71 10.56
C SER A 100 -7.58 -18.50 11.94
N VAL A 101 -6.46 -19.16 12.22
CA VAL A 101 -5.68 -19.03 13.47
C VAL A 101 -4.43 -18.17 13.31
N ASN A 102 -4.11 -17.76 12.08
CA ASN A 102 -2.96 -16.94 11.73
C ASN A 102 -3.36 -15.82 10.78
N LEU A 103 -4.26 -14.95 11.24
CA LEU A 103 -4.75 -13.81 10.47
C LEU A 103 -3.64 -12.81 10.16
N VAL A 104 -3.68 -12.28 8.96
CA VAL A 104 -2.94 -11.08 8.57
C VAL A 104 -3.74 -9.85 9.00
N TYR A 105 -3.40 -9.26 10.13
CA TYR A 105 -4.12 -8.11 10.70
C TYR A 105 -3.83 -6.80 9.96
N GLY A 106 -2.66 -6.72 9.31
CA GLY A 106 -2.21 -5.54 8.56
C GLY A 106 -0.91 -5.80 7.83
N GLY A 107 -0.20 -4.76 7.43
CA GLY A 107 1.06 -4.85 6.71
C GLY A 107 2.28 -5.14 7.58
N SER A 108 3.46 -4.89 7.03
CA SER A 108 4.77 -4.96 7.69
C SER A 108 5.42 -3.57 7.73
N GLY A 109 6.57 -3.44 8.40
CA GLY A 109 7.30 -2.18 8.47
C GLY A 109 6.50 -1.07 9.14
N SER A 110 6.41 0.08 8.51
CA SER A 110 5.65 1.24 8.96
C SER A 110 4.14 0.97 9.03
N GLY A 111 3.61 0.12 8.17
CA GLY A 111 2.21 -0.36 8.18
C GLY A 111 1.97 -1.57 9.09
N SER A 112 2.89 -1.88 10.00
CA SER A 112 2.78 -3.05 10.89
C SER A 112 1.76 -2.83 12.02
N THR A 113 1.04 -3.90 12.33
CA THR A 113 0.18 -3.98 13.52
C THR A 113 0.91 -4.53 14.76
N SER A 114 2.21 -4.77 14.66
CA SER A 114 3.01 -5.37 15.74
C SER A 114 3.05 -4.53 17.03
N GLY A 115 2.81 -3.22 16.93
CA GLY A 115 2.68 -2.30 18.07
C GLY A 115 1.36 -2.42 18.82
N ALA A 116 0.37 -3.13 18.28
CA ALA A 116 -0.92 -3.31 18.95
C ALA A 116 -0.77 -4.05 20.27
N SER A 117 -1.36 -3.49 21.31
CA SER A 117 -1.33 -4.08 22.65
C SER A 117 -2.25 -5.29 22.80
N TYR A 118 -3.15 -5.48 21.83
CA TYR A 118 -4.18 -6.48 21.86
C TYR A 118 -4.77 -6.69 20.45
N ASN A 119 -4.85 -7.94 20.05
CA ASN A 119 -5.57 -8.38 18.86
C ASN A 119 -6.58 -9.46 19.26
N ASP A 120 -7.84 -9.29 18.84
CA ASP A 120 -8.81 -10.37 18.92
C ASP A 120 -8.46 -11.47 17.92
N THR A 121 -8.47 -12.71 18.33
CA THR A 121 -8.46 -13.83 17.38
C THR A 121 -9.79 -13.85 16.61
N LEU A 122 -9.83 -14.51 15.44
CA LEU A 122 -11.07 -14.72 14.70
C LEU A 122 -12.15 -15.32 15.60
N LYS A 123 -11.81 -16.34 16.39
CA LYS A 123 -12.75 -16.98 17.32
C LYS A 123 -13.30 -15.99 18.34
N GLN A 124 -12.44 -15.20 19.00
CA GLN A 124 -12.88 -14.20 19.98
C GLN A 124 -13.83 -13.17 19.35
N SER A 125 -13.50 -12.70 18.16
CA SER A 125 -14.34 -11.75 17.42
C SER A 125 -15.69 -12.33 17.04
N PHE A 126 -15.70 -13.53 16.50
CA PHE A 126 -16.94 -14.18 16.05
C PHE A 126 -17.84 -14.56 17.22
N GLU A 127 -17.28 -15.07 18.32
CA GLU A 127 -18.04 -15.38 19.53
C GLU A 127 -18.59 -14.11 20.23
N ALA A 128 -17.82 -13.00 20.21
CA ALA A 128 -18.30 -11.72 20.74
C ALA A 128 -19.56 -11.23 20.00
N GLU A 129 -19.65 -11.52 18.70
CA GLU A 129 -20.80 -11.14 17.86
C GLU A 129 -21.93 -12.19 17.85
N GLY A 130 -21.74 -13.33 18.50
CA GLY A 130 -22.77 -14.34 18.72
C GLY A 130 -22.71 -15.55 17.79
N LEU A 131 -21.64 -15.72 17.04
CA LEU A 131 -21.33 -16.96 16.32
C LEU A 131 -20.70 -17.98 17.25
N SER A 132 -20.92 -19.25 16.97
CA SER A 132 -20.31 -20.39 17.69
C SER A 132 -19.42 -21.14 16.70
N ILE A 133 -18.15 -21.27 17.01
CA ILE A 133 -17.17 -21.98 16.17
C ILE A 133 -17.03 -23.43 16.65
N ASN A 134 -16.80 -24.34 15.71
CA ASN A 134 -16.47 -25.72 16.02
C ASN A 134 -15.13 -25.81 16.77
N GLU A 135 -15.20 -26.16 18.06
CA GLU A 135 -14.04 -26.22 18.96
C GLU A 135 -12.99 -27.25 18.54
N ASP A 136 -13.44 -28.38 17.96
CA ASP A 136 -12.50 -29.43 17.55
C ASP A 136 -11.60 -28.96 16.39
N LEU A 137 -12.19 -28.26 15.40
CA LEU A 137 -11.45 -27.65 14.30
C LEU A 137 -10.53 -26.52 14.78
N TRP A 138 -11.06 -25.62 15.62
CA TRP A 138 -10.28 -24.52 16.17
C TRP A 138 -9.05 -25.02 16.94
N ASN A 139 -9.24 -26.02 17.81
CA ASN A 139 -8.16 -26.61 18.60
C ASN A 139 -7.16 -27.35 17.72
N TYR A 140 -7.63 -28.00 16.65
CA TYR A 140 -6.76 -28.64 15.67
C TYR A 140 -5.82 -27.61 15.05
N TYR A 141 -6.36 -26.55 14.42
CA TYR A 141 -5.54 -25.52 13.77
C TYR A 141 -4.65 -24.76 14.77
N THR A 142 -5.18 -24.40 15.94
CA THR A 142 -4.37 -23.74 16.98
C THR A 142 -3.18 -24.59 17.43
N LYS A 143 -3.32 -25.92 17.48
CA LYS A 143 -2.22 -26.83 17.80
C LYS A 143 -1.16 -26.86 16.69
N GLN A 144 -1.55 -26.73 15.43
CA GLN A 144 -0.64 -26.65 14.29
C GLN A 144 0.06 -25.29 14.19
N SER A 145 -0.54 -24.25 14.75
CA SER A 145 -0.03 -22.88 14.74
C SER A 145 1.17 -22.68 15.68
N GLN A 146 2.19 -23.49 15.49
CA GLN A 146 3.45 -23.28 16.20
C GLN A 146 4.35 -22.36 15.40
N SER A 147 4.47 -21.11 15.87
CA SER A 147 5.35 -20.08 15.34
C SER A 147 5.21 -19.84 13.83
N ALA A 148 4.17 -19.18 13.43
CA ALA A 148 4.23 -18.40 12.19
C ALA A 148 5.47 -17.51 12.28
N GLY A 149 6.30 -17.51 11.26
CA GLY A 149 7.39 -16.57 11.14
C GLY A 149 6.82 -15.15 11.28
N SER A 150 7.47 -14.31 12.04
CA SER A 150 7.09 -12.91 12.05
C SER A 150 7.70 -12.24 10.82
N TRP A 151 6.89 -11.46 10.12
CA TRP A 151 7.39 -10.58 9.09
C TRP A 151 8.51 -9.70 9.66
N ASN A 152 9.65 -9.68 9.01
CA ASN A 152 10.79 -8.88 9.41
C ASN A 152 11.33 -8.15 8.18
N VAL A 153 11.13 -6.84 8.12
CA VAL A 153 11.61 -5.97 7.03
C VAL A 153 13.12 -6.02 6.82
N PHE A 154 13.86 -6.45 7.84
CA PHE A 154 15.31 -6.61 7.76
C PHE A 154 15.74 -8.05 7.41
N SER A 155 14.78 -8.94 7.17
CA SER A 155 15.08 -10.27 6.66
C SER A 155 15.48 -10.18 5.18
N PRO A 156 16.54 -10.85 4.74
CA PRO A 156 16.90 -10.88 3.32
C PRO A 156 15.78 -11.36 2.40
N ASN A 157 14.86 -12.17 2.92
CA ASN A 157 13.74 -12.77 2.18
C ASN A 157 12.41 -12.06 2.42
N GLY A 158 12.40 -10.92 3.08
CA GLY A 158 11.23 -10.04 3.21
C GLY A 158 10.04 -10.55 4.02
N GLY A 159 9.94 -11.83 4.38
CA GLY A 159 8.81 -12.32 5.14
C GLY A 159 8.61 -13.83 5.16
N ASP A 160 7.59 -14.30 5.86
CA ASP A 160 7.16 -15.69 5.90
C ASP A 160 6.04 -15.93 4.86
N TYR A 161 6.42 -16.41 3.68
CA TYR A 161 5.51 -16.75 2.59
C TYR A 161 5.05 -18.21 2.58
N ASN A 162 5.29 -18.95 3.67
CA ASN A 162 4.90 -20.35 3.77
C ASN A 162 3.38 -20.54 3.78
N ILE A 163 2.91 -21.58 3.14
CA ILE A 163 1.52 -22.03 3.14
C ILE A 163 1.37 -23.20 4.10
N TYR A 164 1.03 -22.88 5.33
CA TYR A 164 0.98 -23.87 6.42
C TYR A 164 -0.19 -24.84 6.32
N ASP A 165 -1.15 -24.64 5.45
CA ASP A 165 -2.21 -25.61 5.14
C ASP A 165 -1.63 -26.95 4.68
N ALA A 166 -0.46 -26.96 4.06
CA ALA A 166 0.27 -28.18 3.71
C ALA A 166 0.66 -29.05 4.92
N LYS A 167 0.70 -28.49 6.13
CA LYS A 167 0.91 -29.23 7.39
C LYS A 167 -0.39 -29.62 8.09
N CYS A 168 -1.53 -29.22 7.54
CA CYS A 168 -2.85 -29.39 8.13
C CYS A 168 -3.70 -30.44 7.40
N THR A 169 -3.10 -31.37 6.66
CA THR A 169 -3.82 -32.35 5.83
C THR A 169 -4.72 -33.30 6.61
N ASP A 170 -4.41 -33.58 7.88
CA ASP A 170 -5.25 -34.45 8.73
C ASP A 170 -6.64 -33.83 9.02
N VAL A 171 -6.87 -32.55 8.72
CA VAL A 171 -8.19 -31.92 8.83
C VAL A 171 -9.22 -32.60 7.92
N LEU A 172 -8.77 -33.20 6.82
CA LEU A 172 -9.64 -33.94 5.92
C LEU A 172 -10.35 -35.13 6.60
N ASP A 173 -9.75 -35.72 7.62
CA ASP A 173 -10.35 -36.78 8.42
C ASP A 173 -11.43 -36.26 9.39
N MET A 174 -11.53 -34.94 9.58
CA MET A 174 -12.48 -34.30 10.48
C MET A 174 -13.79 -33.89 9.79
N MET A 175 -13.91 -34.01 8.46
CA MET A 175 -15.05 -33.51 7.69
C MET A 175 -16.39 -34.07 8.19
N ASP A 176 -16.47 -35.39 8.47
CA ASP A 176 -17.71 -36.02 8.98
C ASP A 176 -18.10 -35.49 10.36
N SER A 177 -17.15 -35.18 11.23
CA SER A 177 -17.46 -34.63 12.57
C SER A 177 -17.84 -33.15 12.46
N ALA A 178 -17.19 -32.42 11.59
CA ALA A 178 -17.51 -31.02 11.32
C ALA A 178 -18.91 -30.85 10.72
N LYS A 179 -19.28 -31.69 9.77
CA LYS A 179 -20.63 -31.70 9.19
C LYS A 179 -21.73 -31.98 10.21
N ARG A 180 -21.46 -32.81 11.21
CA ARG A 180 -22.43 -33.03 12.31
C ARG A 180 -22.59 -31.81 13.22
N TYR A 181 -21.62 -30.91 13.26
CA TYR A 181 -21.69 -29.69 14.05
C TYR A 181 -22.51 -28.60 13.35
N SER A 182 -22.25 -28.38 12.07
CA SER A 182 -22.97 -27.43 11.20
C SER A 182 -22.80 -27.83 9.72
N ASP A 183 -23.77 -27.53 8.89
CA ASP A 183 -23.72 -27.63 7.45
C ASP A 183 -23.06 -26.43 6.75
N THR A 184 -22.69 -25.42 7.53
CA THR A 184 -22.04 -24.19 7.08
C THR A 184 -20.55 -24.19 7.40
N ALA A 185 -19.74 -23.90 6.40
CA ALA A 185 -18.28 -23.78 6.47
C ALA A 185 -17.80 -22.40 6.05
N VAL A 186 -16.86 -21.85 6.78
CA VAL A 186 -16.10 -20.65 6.45
C VAL A 186 -14.64 -21.06 6.23
N VAL A 187 -14.09 -20.77 5.06
CA VAL A 187 -12.69 -21.05 4.72
C VAL A 187 -11.91 -19.74 4.67
N VAL A 188 -10.77 -19.66 5.33
CA VAL A 188 -9.95 -18.44 5.40
C VAL A 188 -8.63 -18.66 4.68
N PHE A 189 -8.42 -17.92 3.59
CA PHE A 189 -7.12 -17.86 2.91
C PHE A 189 -6.43 -16.54 3.23
N SER A 190 -5.20 -16.63 3.74
CA SER A 190 -4.41 -15.48 4.16
C SER A 190 -3.15 -15.33 3.32
N ARG A 191 -2.83 -14.09 2.93
CA ARG A 191 -1.57 -13.74 2.27
C ARG A 191 -0.95 -12.55 2.99
N ALA A 192 0.22 -12.79 3.59
CA ALA A 192 1.02 -11.73 4.19
C ALA A 192 1.76 -10.96 3.10
N GLY A 193 2.01 -9.69 3.34
CA GLY A 193 2.77 -8.82 2.47
C GLY A 193 2.94 -7.45 3.09
N GLY A 194 3.80 -6.62 2.52
CA GLY A 194 4.05 -5.27 2.99
C GLY A 194 5.48 -4.83 2.72
N GLU A 195 5.95 -3.82 3.44
CA GLU A 195 7.28 -3.26 3.30
C GLU A 195 8.38 -4.31 3.52
N GLY A 196 9.41 -4.26 2.69
CA GLY A 196 10.68 -4.97 2.90
C GLY A 196 10.89 -6.20 2.05
N GLY A 197 9.93 -6.64 1.22
CA GLY A 197 10.14 -7.78 0.34
C GLY A 197 9.07 -7.96 -0.73
N ASP A 198 9.51 -8.42 -1.89
CA ASP A 198 8.63 -8.79 -2.99
C ASP A 198 7.93 -10.12 -2.73
N LEU A 199 6.71 -10.26 -3.25
CA LEU A 199 5.98 -11.53 -3.17
C LEU A 199 6.65 -12.58 -4.08
N PRO A 200 6.75 -13.85 -3.64
CA PRO A 200 7.27 -14.92 -4.47
C PRO A 200 6.46 -15.10 -5.75
N MET A 201 7.16 -15.03 -6.89
CA MET A 201 6.57 -15.24 -8.22
C MET A 201 6.53 -16.71 -8.62
N ASP A 202 7.25 -17.57 -7.89
CA ASP A 202 7.24 -19.03 -8.03
C ASP A 202 7.48 -19.64 -6.64
N MET A 203 6.45 -20.26 -6.08
CA MET A 203 6.46 -20.83 -4.73
C MET A 203 7.29 -22.12 -4.63
N GLY A 204 7.63 -22.75 -5.76
CA GLY A 204 8.49 -23.93 -5.81
C GLY A 204 9.98 -23.61 -5.84
N VAL A 205 10.38 -22.35 -5.97
CA VAL A 205 11.78 -21.94 -5.94
C VAL A 205 12.28 -21.97 -4.49
N THR A 206 13.40 -22.63 -4.28
CA THR A 206 14.07 -22.62 -2.97
C THR A 206 14.59 -21.24 -2.65
N ASP A 207 14.37 -20.79 -1.42
CA ASP A 207 15.08 -19.65 -0.88
C ASP A 207 16.58 -19.81 -1.10
N SER A 208 17.18 -18.81 -1.75
CA SER A 208 18.59 -18.86 -2.17
C SER A 208 19.58 -18.92 -0.99
N GLU A 209 19.16 -18.58 0.22
CA GLU A 209 20.02 -18.58 1.40
C GLU A 209 19.90 -19.85 2.26
N SER A 210 18.71 -20.41 2.44
CA SER A 210 18.50 -21.63 3.22
C SER A 210 18.61 -22.91 2.40
N GLY A 211 18.40 -22.84 1.10
CA GLY A 211 18.32 -24.00 0.21
C GLY A 211 17.09 -24.88 0.44
N GLU A 212 16.15 -24.41 1.29
CA GLU A 212 14.88 -25.07 1.57
C GLU A 212 13.75 -24.38 0.78
N GLY A 213 12.89 -25.15 0.14
CA GLY A 213 11.71 -24.63 -0.56
C GLY A 213 10.67 -24.08 0.43
N LEU A 214 9.81 -23.18 -0.03
CA LEU A 214 8.69 -22.67 0.74
C LEU A 214 7.74 -23.82 1.12
N ILE A 215 7.33 -23.88 2.38
CA ILE A 215 6.40 -24.91 2.85
C ILE A 215 5.06 -24.75 2.09
N GLY A 216 4.60 -25.83 1.47
CA GLY A 216 3.34 -25.87 0.75
C GLY A 216 3.35 -25.11 -0.57
N GLY A 217 4.49 -24.63 -1.03
CA GLY A 217 4.62 -23.96 -2.31
C GLY A 217 4.68 -24.93 -3.48
N ASP A 218 3.94 -24.65 -4.53
CA ASP A 218 3.92 -25.38 -5.79
C ASP A 218 4.85 -24.73 -6.82
N ALA A 219 5.63 -25.53 -7.53
CA ALA A 219 6.49 -25.03 -8.61
C ALA A 219 5.65 -24.42 -9.75
N GLY A 220 6.04 -23.25 -10.20
CA GLY A 220 5.39 -22.53 -11.28
C GLY A 220 4.14 -21.76 -10.88
N LYS A 221 3.75 -21.78 -9.60
CA LYS A 221 2.66 -20.94 -9.07
C LYS A 221 3.22 -19.76 -8.27
N SER A 222 2.58 -18.62 -8.44
CA SER A 222 2.86 -17.44 -7.62
C SER A 222 2.26 -17.55 -6.22
N TYR A 223 2.71 -16.70 -5.30
CA TYR A 223 2.11 -16.57 -3.96
C TYR A 223 0.65 -16.11 -4.00
N LEU A 224 0.24 -15.44 -5.06
CA LEU A 224 -1.12 -14.92 -5.23
C LEU A 224 -2.13 -15.96 -5.73
N GLU A 225 -1.66 -17.16 -6.11
CA GLU A 225 -2.50 -18.30 -6.48
C GLU A 225 -2.78 -19.20 -5.27
N LEU A 226 -3.88 -19.97 -5.31
CA LEU A 226 -4.06 -21.08 -4.36
C LEU A 226 -3.05 -22.20 -4.64
N GLN A 227 -2.34 -22.60 -3.60
CA GLN A 227 -1.45 -23.74 -3.67
C GLN A 227 -2.23 -25.06 -3.54
N SER A 228 -1.62 -26.19 -3.90
CA SER A 228 -2.31 -27.49 -3.95
C SER A 228 -3.01 -27.85 -2.64
N ALA A 229 -2.37 -27.61 -1.49
CA ALA A 229 -2.95 -27.93 -0.18
C ALA A 229 -4.22 -27.10 0.12
N GLU A 230 -4.25 -25.84 -0.28
CA GLU A 230 -5.42 -24.96 -0.14
C GLU A 230 -6.54 -25.38 -1.08
N THR A 231 -6.18 -25.73 -2.31
CA THR A 231 -7.13 -26.24 -3.32
C THR A 231 -7.77 -27.55 -2.87
N ASP A 232 -6.98 -28.49 -2.33
CA ASP A 232 -7.48 -29.76 -1.83
C ASP A 232 -8.40 -29.58 -0.63
N LEU A 233 -8.07 -28.65 0.27
CA LEU A 233 -8.93 -28.27 1.40
C LEU A 233 -10.27 -27.71 0.91
N LEU A 234 -10.23 -26.73 0.00
CA LEU A 234 -11.46 -26.10 -0.52
C LEU A 234 -12.37 -27.14 -1.18
N LYS A 235 -11.84 -27.98 -2.06
CA LYS A 235 -12.60 -29.05 -2.72
C LYS A 235 -13.19 -30.06 -1.71
N ALA A 236 -12.48 -30.36 -0.64
CA ALA A 236 -13.02 -31.22 0.41
C ALA A 236 -14.15 -30.53 1.18
N VAL A 237 -14.05 -29.23 1.44
CA VAL A 237 -15.10 -28.46 2.09
C VAL A 237 -16.33 -28.36 1.19
N GLU A 238 -16.18 -27.96 -0.07
CA GLU A 238 -17.28 -27.89 -1.06
C GLU A 238 -18.05 -29.21 -1.19
N LYS A 239 -17.37 -30.31 -1.15
CA LYS A 239 -18.00 -31.64 -1.24
C LYS A 239 -18.83 -32.00 -0.02
N ASN A 240 -18.50 -31.47 1.15
CA ASN A 240 -19.06 -31.93 2.42
C ASN A 240 -20.08 -30.96 3.04
N PHE A 241 -20.07 -29.69 2.69
CA PHE A 241 -20.92 -28.67 3.31
C PHE A 241 -21.94 -28.12 2.30
N GLU A 242 -23.10 -27.69 2.82
CA GLU A 242 -24.17 -27.13 2.01
C GLU A 242 -23.92 -25.66 1.71
N HIS A 243 -23.33 -24.93 2.68
CA HIS A 243 -22.97 -23.52 2.54
C HIS A 243 -21.48 -23.32 2.77
N VAL A 244 -20.78 -22.81 1.76
CA VAL A 244 -19.36 -22.54 1.81
C VAL A 244 -19.10 -21.06 1.57
N ILE A 245 -18.53 -20.41 2.56
CA ILE A 245 -18.15 -19.00 2.54
C ILE A 245 -16.63 -18.91 2.55
N VAL A 246 -16.06 -18.10 1.66
CA VAL A 246 -14.62 -17.83 1.62
C VAL A 246 -14.33 -16.43 2.16
N LEU A 247 -13.37 -16.32 3.07
CA LEU A 247 -12.79 -15.06 3.51
C LEU A 247 -11.37 -14.92 2.92
N VAL A 248 -11.18 -13.88 2.12
CA VAL A 248 -9.87 -13.55 1.51
C VAL A 248 -9.20 -12.51 2.41
N ASN A 249 -8.25 -12.97 3.21
CA ASN A 249 -7.47 -12.14 4.13
C ASN A 249 -6.12 -11.76 3.49
N SER A 250 -6.18 -10.89 2.51
CA SER A 250 -5.02 -10.44 1.73
C SER A 250 -5.17 -8.97 1.34
N SER A 251 -4.14 -8.18 1.52
CA SER A 251 -4.08 -6.81 0.99
C SER A 251 -3.61 -6.75 -0.47
N HIS A 252 -3.37 -7.90 -1.09
CA HIS A 252 -2.94 -8.03 -2.49
C HIS A 252 -4.06 -8.66 -3.32
N ALA A 253 -4.16 -8.28 -4.58
CA ALA A 253 -5.08 -8.87 -5.54
C ALA A 253 -4.65 -10.30 -5.88
N MET A 254 -5.21 -11.29 -5.18
CA MET A 254 -5.04 -12.71 -5.47
C MET A 254 -5.81 -13.13 -6.72
N GLU A 255 -5.37 -14.21 -7.37
CA GLU A 255 -6.16 -14.88 -8.39
C GLU A 255 -7.32 -15.64 -7.73
N LEU A 256 -8.53 -15.14 -7.94
CA LEU A 256 -9.73 -15.63 -7.25
C LEU A 256 -10.64 -16.50 -8.16
N GLY A 257 -10.14 -16.99 -9.30
CA GLY A 257 -10.89 -17.82 -10.22
C GLY A 257 -11.59 -19.02 -9.56
N PHE A 258 -11.04 -19.56 -8.49
CA PHE A 258 -11.63 -20.64 -7.70
C PHE A 258 -12.97 -20.27 -7.03
N LEU A 259 -13.28 -18.98 -6.87
CA LEU A 259 -14.58 -18.54 -6.34
C LEU A 259 -15.74 -18.83 -7.31
N GLU A 260 -15.46 -19.12 -8.57
CA GLU A 260 -16.49 -19.48 -9.54
C GLU A 260 -16.95 -20.94 -9.40
N ASP A 261 -16.22 -21.75 -8.66
CA ASP A 261 -16.65 -23.11 -8.38
C ASP A 261 -18.07 -23.12 -7.77
N ALA A 262 -18.89 -24.04 -8.23
CA ALA A 262 -20.31 -24.11 -7.85
C ALA A 262 -20.51 -24.44 -6.37
N GLY A 263 -19.49 -24.97 -5.72
CA GLY A 263 -19.49 -25.29 -4.28
C GLY A 263 -19.17 -24.11 -3.36
N VAL A 264 -18.69 -22.98 -3.90
CA VAL A 264 -18.49 -21.75 -3.13
C VAL A 264 -19.72 -20.86 -3.28
N ASP A 265 -20.46 -20.63 -2.20
CA ASP A 265 -21.72 -19.86 -2.23
C ASP A 265 -21.50 -18.36 -2.02
N ALA A 266 -20.55 -17.98 -1.15
CA ALA A 266 -20.26 -16.57 -0.87
C ALA A 266 -18.78 -16.34 -0.63
N ALA A 267 -18.32 -15.10 -0.90
CA ALA A 267 -16.95 -14.69 -0.64
C ALA A 267 -16.88 -13.22 -0.23
N LEU A 268 -16.00 -12.92 0.74
CA LEU A 268 -15.68 -11.57 1.16
C LEU A 268 -14.17 -11.34 1.07
N GLN A 269 -13.77 -10.20 0.48
CA GLN A 269 -12.45 -9.64 0.63
C GLN A 269 -12.40 -8.82 1.93
N ILE A 270 -11.50 -9.19 2.84
CA ILE A 270 -11.41 -8.58 4.18
C ILE A 270 -10.05 -7.92 4.45
N ALA A 271 -9.14 -7.92 3.49
CA ALA A 271 -7.79 -7.37 3.59
C ALA A 271 -7.15 -7.60 4.97
N GLY A 272 -6.52 -6.60 5.58
CA GLY A 272 -6.01 -6.64 6.95
C GLY A 272 -7.00 -5.97 7.92
N PRO A 273 -7.76 -6.71 8.73
CA PRO A 273 -8.89 -6.15 9.48
C PRO A 273 -8.49 -5.34 10.73
N GLY A 274 -7.21 -5.31 11.10
CA GLY A 274 -6.78 -4.66 12.34
C GLY A 274 -7.16 -5.44 13.61
N ALA A 275 -6.91 -4.82 14.76
CA ALA A 275 -6.95 -5.51 16.06
C ALA A 275 -8.30 -6.14 16.43
N THR A 276 -9.41 -5.51 16.05
CA THR A 276 -10.78 -5.93 16.40
C THR A 276 -11.72 -5.98 15.19
N GLY A 277 -11.20 -5.77 13.98
CA GLY A 277 -12.03 -5.66 12.77
C GLY A 277 -12.74 -6.95 12.37
N MET A 278 -12.25 -8.12 12.78
CA MET A 278 -12.98 -9.38 12.56
C MET A 278 -14.36 -9.41 13.23
N ARG A 279 -14.65 -8.52 14.19
CA ARG A 279 -16.02 -8.32 14.70
C ARG A 279 -16.91 -7.68 13.64
N GLY A 280 -16.38 -6.68 12.90
CA GLY A 280 -17.10 -6.06 11.78
C GLY A 280 -17.39 -7.06 10.65
N VAL A 281 -16.42 -7.94 10.34
CA VAL A 281 -16.64 -9.05 9.40
C VAL A 281 -17.75 -9.99 9.89
N ALA A 282 -17.77 -10.33 11.18
CA ALA A 282 -18.84 -11.14 11.78
C ALA A 282 -20.20 -10.43 11.67
N ASP A 283 -20.25 -9.12 11.86
CA ASP A 283 -21.48 -8.33 11.71
C ASP A 283 -22.01 -8.36 10.28
N VAL A 284 -21.12 -8.34 9.28
CA VAL A 284 -21.50 -8.56 7.86
C VAL A 284 -22.04 -9.96 7.67
N LEU A 285 -21.31 -10.99 8.11
CA LEU A 285 -21.78 -12.39 7.98
C LEU A 285 -23.16 -12.61 8.60
N LEU A 286 -23.48 -11.93 9.72
CA LEU A 286 -24.74 -12.02 10.42
C LEU A 286 -25.84 -11.09 9.89
N GLY A 287 -25.54 -10.26 8.90
CA GLY A 287 -26.48 -9.26 8.38
C GLY A 287 -26.80 -8.11 9.34
N LYS A 288 -25.99 -7.92 10.39
CA LYS A 288 -26.11 -6.73 11.24
C LYS A 288 -25.59 -5.48 10.52
N VAL A 289 -24.59 -5.64 9.63
CA VAL A 289 -24.08 -4.65 8.72
C VAL A 289 -24.31 -5.15 7.30
N ASN A 290 -24.92 -4.34 6.46
CA ASN A 290 -25.03 -4.62 5.04
C ASN A 290 -23.72 -4.23 4.36
N PRO A 291 -23.03 -5.14 3.64
CA PRO A 291 -21.77 -4.81 2.97
C PRO A 291 -21.95 -3.66 2.01
N SER A 292 -20.99 -2.74 2.05
CA SER A 292 -20.94 -1.54 1.21
C SER A 292 -19.48 -1.18 0.82
N GLY A 293 -18.57 -2.13 1.02
CA GLY A 293 -17.18 -2.02 0.60
C GLY A 293 -17.02 -2.23 -0.91
N HIS A 294 -16.02 -1.55 -1.50
CA HIS A 294 -15.69 -1.65 -2.92
C HIS A 294 -14.20 -1.90 -3.09
N LEU A 295 -13.84 -2.76 -4.04
CA LEU A 295 -12.44 -3.11 -4.30
C LEU A 295 -11.63 -1.88 -4.73
N VAL A 296 -10.41 -1.79 -4.22
CA VAL A 296 -9.43 -0.75 -4.58
C VAL A 296 -8.36 -1.24 -5.54
N ASP A 297 -8.56 -2.44 -6.10
CA ASP A 297 -7.69 -3.04 -7.10
C ASP A 297 -8.52 -3.83 -8.12
N THR A 298 -7.88 -4.19 -9.24
CA THR A 298 -8.45 -5.07 -10.26
C THR A 298 -7.98 -6.50 -10.02
N TYR A 299 -8.90 -7.44 -9.95
CA TYR A 299 -8.62 -8.86 -9.75
C TYR A 299 -8.71 -9.58 -11.08
N ALA A 300 -7.57 -9.92 -11.66
CA ALA A 300 -7.48 -10.70 -12.89
C ALA A 300 -7.43 -12.20 -12.60
N TYR A 301 -7.83 -13.02 -13.58
CA TYR A 301 -7.70 -14.49 -13.51
C TYR A 301 -6.24 -14.95 -13.56
N ASP A 302 -5.35 -14.14 -14.15
CA ASP A 302 -3.93 -14.41 -14.28
C ASP A 302 -3.16 -13.10 -14.10
N VAL A 303 -2.28 -13.04 -13.09
CA VAL A 303 -1.48 -11.85 -12.79
C VAL A 303 -0.52 -11.48 -13.93
N LYS A 304 -0.18 -12.42 -14.81
CA LYS A 304 0.67 -12.19 -15.98
C LYS A 304 -0.02 -11.36 -17.07
N SER A 305 -1.33 -11.16 -16.98
CA SER A 305 -2.06 -10.25 -17.86
C SER A 305 -1.74 -8.76 -17.58
N ALA A 306 -1.12 -8.44 -16.44
CA ALA A 306 -0.68 -7.09 -16.11
C ALA A 306 0.73 -6.79 -16.64
N PRO A 307 0.99 -5.62 -17.24
CA PRO A 307 2.34 -5.27 -17.72
C PRO A 307 3.36 -5.18 -16.59
N SER A 308 2.96 -4.76 -15.40
CA SER A 308 3.81 -4.66 -14.21
C SER A 308 4.41 -6.00 -13.75
N TYR A 309 3.76 -7.13 -14.06
CA TYR A 309 4.28 -8.47 -13.74
C TYR A 309 5.69 -8.69 -14.26
N TYR A 310 6.01 -8.17 -15.45
CA TYR A 310 7.26 -8.47 -16.17
C TYR A 310 8.46 -7.70 -15.63
N ASN A 311 8.26 -6.62 -14.90
CA ASN A 311 9.32 -5.82 -14.29
C ASN A 311 9.37 -5.92 -12.75
N MET A 312 8.50 -6.76 -12.15
CA MET A 312 8.51 -7.03 -10.72
C MET A 312 9.61 -8.01 -10.29
N GLY A 313 9.98 -7.96 -9.01
CA GLY A 313 10.96 -8.81 -8.39
C GLY A 313 12.38 -8.23 -8.41
N ASP A 314 13.33 -9.02 -7.92
CA ASP A 314 14.73 -8.64 -7.78
C ASP A 314 15.46 -8.66 -9.13
N CYS A 315 15.55 -7.51 -9.77
CA CYS A 315 16.30 -7.33 -11.02
C CYS A 315 17.73 -6.87 -10.74
N TYR A 316 18.72 -7.61 -11.24
CA TYR A 316 20.14 -7.33 -10.98
C TYR A 316 20.91 -7.06 -12.26
N TYR A 317 21.95 -6.22 -12.13
CA TYR A 317 23.01 -6.13 -13.15
C TYR A 317 24.05 -7.22 -12.94
N THR A 318 24.43 -7.92 -14.00
CA THR A 318 25.38 -9.05 -13.94
C THR A 318 26.82 -8.65 -13.66
N ASP A 319 27.20 -7.40 -13.95
CA ASP A 319 28.55 -6.87 -13.94
C ASP A 319 28.73 -5.61 -13.08
N TYR A 320 27.75 -5.30 -12.22
CA TYR A 320 27.80 -4.18 -11.31
C TYR A 320 27.25 -4.60 -9.93
N GLN A 321 28.17 -4.90 -9.03
CA GLN A 321 27.85 -5.30 -7.67
C GLN A 321 28.43 -4.28 -6.70
N GLN A 322 27.62 -3.29 -6.35
CA GLN A 322 27.90 -2.41 -5.21
C GLN A 322 26.75 -2.52 -4.23
N GLN A 323 27.09 -2.60 -2.95
CA GLN A 323 26.13 -2.71 -1.87
C GLN A 323 24.96 -1.70 -2.05
N MET A 324 23.75 -2.17 -2.27
CA MET A 324 22.50 -1.43 -2.51
C MET A 324 22.34 -0.75 -3.88
N SER A 325 23.23 -0.98 -4.87
CA SER A 325 23.16 -0.33 -6.19
C SER A 325 23.18 -1.31 -7.35
N ASP A 326 23.18 -2.59 -7.10
CA ASP A 326 23.17 -3.65 -8.11
C ASP A 326 21.76 -4.00 -8.60
N LYS A 327 20.72 -3.61 -7.85
CA LYS A 327 19.33 -3.77 -8.22
C LYS A 327 18.86 -2.57 -9.03
N TYR A 328 17.92 -2.83 -9.95
CA TYR A 328 17.28 -1.79 -10.74
C TYR A 328 15.80 -2.10 -10.92
N PHE A 329 15.06 -1.04 -11.24
CA PHE A 329 13.64 -1.11 -11.56
C PHE A 329 13.32 -0.13 -12.70
N TYR A 330 12.46 -0.53 -13.63
CA TYR A 330 11.99 0.31 -14.71
C TYR A 330 10.47 0.33 -14.72
N PHE A 331 9.85 1.50 -14.71
CA PHE A 331 8.40 1.67 -14.83
C PHE A 331 7.96 1.55 -16.30
N GLU A 332 8.18 0.39 -16.92
CA GLU A 332 7.89 0.16 -18.33
C GLU A 332 6.39 0.26 -18.63
N GLU A 333 5.54 -0.05 -17.67
CA GLU A 333 4.10 0.05 -17.75
C GLU A 333 3.58 1.49 -17.93
N ASN A 334 4.43 2.50 -17.68
CA ASN A 334 4.07 3.90 -17.78
C ASN A 334 2.87 4.23 -16.86
N ILE A 335 1.80 4.88 -17.38
CA ILE A 335 0.58 5.16 -16.65
C ILE A 335 -0.40 3.97 -16.59
N TYR A 336 -0.11 2.89 -17.30
CA TYR A 336 -1.02 1.75 -17.51
C TYR A 336 -0.84 0.71 -16.40
N THR A 337 -1.31 1.03 -15.21
CA THR A 337 -1.32 0.16 -14.03
C THR A 337 -2.75 -0.06 -13.53
N GLY A 338 -3.01 -1.22 -12.89
CA GLY A 338 -4.31 -1.55 -12.35
C GLY A 338 -5.43 -1.41 -13.39
N TYR A 339 -6.57 -0.85 -12.99
CA TYR A 339 -7.72 -0.69 -13.89
C TYR A 339 -7.43 0.17 -15.11
N ARG A 340 -6.50 1.14 -15.02
CA ARG A 340 -6.13 1.95 -16.18
C ARG A 340 -5.57 1.10 -17.32
N TRP A 341 -4.81 0.05 -16.97
CA TRP A 341 -4.36 -0.92 -17.96
C TRP A 341 -5.53 -1.69 -18.53
N TYR A 342 -6.29 -2.38 -17.70
CA TYR A 342 -7.33 -3.31 -18.16
C TYR A 342 -8.42 -2.60 -18.96
N GLU A 343 -8.88 -1.44 -18.50
CA GLU A 343 -9.89 -0.66 -19.21
C GLU A 343 -9.38 -0.10 -20.55
N THR A 344 -8.09 0.32 -20.60
CA THR A 344 -7.51 0.82 -21.85
C THR A 344 -7.29 -0.30 -22.85
N ALA A 345 -6.78 -1.43 -22.42
CA ALA A 345 -6.58 -2.60 -23.27
C ALA A 345 -7.92 -3.15 -23.81
N ALA A 346 -8.97 -3.15 -22.97
CA ALA A 346 -10.31 -3.54 -23.36
C ALA A 346 -10.93 -2.56 -24.37
N ALA A 347 -10.87 -1.26 -24.11
CA ALA A 347 -11.40 -0.22 -24.99
C ALA A 347 -10.75 -0.26 -26.39
N ASP A 348 -9.45 -0.51 -26.44
CA ASP A 348 -8.67 -0.61 -27.67
C ASP A 348 -8.67 -2.05 -28.25
N LYS A 349 -9.35 -3.02 -27.60
CA LYS A 349 -9.44 -4.44 -27.98
C LYS A 349 -8.07 -5.04 -28.26
N ALA A 350 -7.13 -4.80 -27.34
CA ALA A 350 -5.78 -5.28 -27.49
C ALA A 350 -5.73 -6.81 -27.41
N VAL A 351 -4.95 -7.42 -28.30
CA VAL A 351 -4.62 -8.85 -28.24
C VAL A 351 -3.12 -8.97 -28.05
N ILE A 352 -2.72 -9.55 -26.92
CA ILE A 352 -1.32 -9.63 -26.51
C ILE A 352 -0.92 -11.09 -26.37
N THR A 353 0.21 -11.46 -26.96
CA THR A 353 0.84 -12.76 -26.72
C THR A 353 2.01 -12.57 -25.77
N ALA A 354 1.90 -13.15 -24.59
CA ALA A 354 2.95 -13.16 -23.57
C ALA A 354 4.16 -14.03 -23.98
N SER A 355 5.26 -13.93 -23.24
CA SER A 355 6.50 -14.67 -23.55
C SER A 355 6.36 -16.19 -23.42
N ASP A 356 5.46 -16.67 -22.59
CA ASP A 356 5.12 -18.08 -22.41
C ASP A 356 4.15 -18.62 -23.48
N GLY A 357 3.67 -17.74 -24.38
CA GLY A 357 2.77 -18.08 -25.48
C GLY A 357 1.28 -17.98 -25.12
N ILE A 358 0.94 -17.57 -23.90
CA ILE A 358 -0.46 -17.29 -23.52
C ILE A 358 -0.92 -16.06 -24.29
N VAL A 359 -2.16 -16.12 -24.78
CA VAL A 359 -2.78 -15.01 -25.52
C VAL A 359 -3.88 -14.40 -24.67
N TYR A 360 -3.75 -13.12 -24.37
CA TYR A 360 -4.75 -12.31 -23.68
C TYR A 360 -5.51 -11.48 -24.72
N ASP A 361 -6.80 -11.75 -24.88
CA ASP A 361 -7.71 -10.95 -25.70
C ASP A 361 -8.53 -10.03 -24.81
N TYR A 362 -8.06 -8.80 -24.61
CA TYR A 362 -8.74 -7.83 -23.75
C TYR A 362 -10.07 -7.33 -24.34
N GLY A 363 -10.36 -7.64 -25.60
CA GLY A 363 -11.69 -7.41 -26.17
C GLY A 363 -12.77 -8.32 -25.57
N ASP A 364 -12.38 -9.42 -24.91
CA ASP A 364 -13.20 -10.28 -24.07
C ASP A 364 -12.84 -10.04 -22.60
N TYR A 365 -13.24 -8.88 -22.07
CA TYR A 365 -12.84 -8.37 -20.75
C TYR A 365 -13.11 -9.37 -19.62
N ASP A 366 -14.29 -9.99 -19.63
CA ASP A 366 -14.71 -10.94 -18.59
C ASP A 366 -13.87 -12.23 -18.57
N SER A 367 -13.12 -12.52 -19.64
CA SER A 367 -12.19 -13.65 -19.67
C SER A 367 -10.82 -13.30 -19.01
N ILE A 368 -10.53 -12.03 -18.80
CA ILE A 368 -9.27 -11.53 -18.23
C ILE A 368 -9.45 -11.04 -16.81
N VAL A 369 -10.50 -10.24 -16.55
CA VAL A 369 -10.79 -9.61 -15.27
C VAL A 369 -11.98 -10.25 -14.61
N GLN A 370 -11.78 -10.78 -13.42
CA GLN A 370 -12.84 -11.37 -12.61
C GLN A 370 -13.63 -10.32 -11.84
N TYR A 371 -12.91 -9.41 -11.17
CA TYR A 371 -13.51 -8.29 -10.43
C TYR A 371 -12.83 -6.99 -10.81
N PRO A 372 -13.55 -6.04 -11.43
CA PRO A 372 -13.02 -4.72 -11.73
C PRO A 372 -12.70 -3.92 -10.46
N PHE A 373 -11.82 -2.92 -10.58
CA PHE A 373 -11.66 -1.89 -9.57
C PHE A 373 -13.00 -1.21 -9.28
N GLY A 374 -13.31 -0.99 -8.01
CA GLY A 374 -14.58 -0.38 -7.60
C GLY A 374 -15.74 -1.36 -7.46
N TYR A 375 -15.53 -2.67 -7.74
CA TYR A 375 -16.56 -3.70 -7.60
C TYR A 375 -16.90 -3.98 -6.13
N GLY A 376 -18.18 -4.20 -5.84
CA GLY A 376 -18.69 -4.66 -4.55
C GLY A 376 -20.18 -4.95 -4.62
N LEU A 377 -20.62 -5.98 -3.90
CA LEU A 377 -22.02 -6.37 -3.78
C LEU A 377 -22.61 -5.90 -2.45
N SER A 378 -23.93 -5.83 -2.40
CA SER A 378 -24.73 -5.50 -1.23
C SER A 378 -25.82 -6.56 -1.01
N TYR A 379 -26.38 -6.63 0.21
CA TYR A 379 -27.60 -7.42 0.49
C TYR A 379 -28.88 -6.73 0.01
N THR A 380 -28.77 -5.50 -0.55
CA THR A 380 -29.86 -4.73 -1.12
C THR A 380 -29.50 -4.25 -2.52
N THR A 381 -30.42 -3.53 -3.17
CA THR A 381 -30.20 -2.96 -4.49
C THR A 381 -30.45 -1.45 -4.49
N PHE A 382 -29.75 -0.74 -5.36
CA PHE A 382 -29.88 0.71 -5.50
C PHE A 382 -30.10 1.13 -6.93
N ASP A 383 -30.97 2.12 -7.11
CA ASP A 383 -31.15 2.84 -8.37
C ASP A 383 -30.49 4.22 -8.29
N TRP A 384 -29.88 4.66 -9.41
CA TRP A 384 -29.22 5.95 -9.52
C TRP A 384 -29.87 6.78 -10.60
N GLN A 385 -30.08 8.06 -10.30
CA GLN A 385 -30.56 9.04 -11.25
C GLN A 385 -29.62 10.24 -11.25
N LEU A 386 -28.99 10.55 -12.37
CA LEU A 386 -28.26 11.81 -12.56
C LEU A 386 -29.30 12.95 -12.63
N GLU A 387 -29.37 13.77 -11.58
CA GLU A 387 -30.34 14.87 -11.50
C GLU A 387 -29.83 16.15 -12.13
N ASP A 388 -28.54 16.46 -11.92
CA ASP A 388 -27.90 17.66 -12.44
C ASP A 388 -26.39 17.44 -12.60
N TYR A 389 -25.80 18.18 -13.54
CA TYR A 389 -24.36 18.33 -13.64
C TYR A 389 -24.00 19.74 -14.07
N GLN A 390 -22.87 20.24 -13.61
CA GLN A 390 -22.35 21.54 -13.95
C GLN A 390 -20.86 21.44 -14.25
N VAL A 391 -20.43 22.19 -15.27
CA VAL A 391 -19.01 22.35 -15.59
C VAL A 391 -18.69 23.82 -15.63
N ASP A 392 -17.93 24.28 -14.64
CA ASP A 392 -17.41 25.63 -14.61
C ASP A 392 -16.09 25.71 -15.39
N GLY A 393 -16.16 26.04 -16.66
CA GLY A 393 -14.99 26.15 -17.53
C GLY A 393 -14.01 27.28 -17.16
N GLN A 394 -14.42 28.24 -16.28
CA GLN A 394 -13.54 29.30 -15.78
C GLN A 394 -12.93 28.95 -14.41
N GLY A 395 -13.72 28.34 -13.52
CA GLY A 395 -13.27 27.86 -12.22
C GLY A 395 -12.55 26.52 -12.27
N GLY A 396 -12.67 25.80 -13.39
CA GLY A 396 -12.03 24.49 -13.55
C GLY A 396 -12.62 23.38 -12.69
N GLU A 397 -13.94 23.40 -12.45
CA GLU A 397 -14.63 22.42 -11.61
C GLU A 397 -15.74 21.70 -12.39
N VAL A 398 -15.85 20.39 -12.15
CA VAL A 398 -16.96 19.55 -12.61
C VAL A 398 -17.71 19.03 -11.40
N THR A 399 -19.03 19.21 -11.38
CA THR A 399 -19.90 18.66 -10.34
C THR A 399 -21.01 17.84 -10.95
N ALA A 400 -21.40 16.76 -10.28
CA ALA A 400 -22.57 15.96 -10.60
C ALA A 400 -23.38 15.69 -9.33
N THR A 401 -24.70 15.80 -9.42
CA THR A 401 -25.63 15.46 -8.34
C THR A 401 -26.40 14.22 -8.74
N VAL A 402 -26.28 13.19 -7.92
CA VAL A 402 -26.88 11.87 -8.17
C VAL A 402 -27.84 11.52 -7.04
N LYS A 403 -29.09 11.27 -7.39
CA LYS A 403 -30.05 10.70 -6.47
C LYS A 403 -29.89 9.18 -6.43
N VAL A 404 -29.64 8.65 -5.26
CA VAL A 404 -29.55 7.21 -5.00
C VAL A 404 -30.76 6.77 -4.21
N THR A 405 -31.45 5.74 -4.67
CA THR A 405 -32.64 5.20 -3.99
C THR A 405 -32.41 3.72 -3.68
N ASN A 406 -32.59 3.33 -2.42
CA ASN A 406 -32.60 1.92 -2.04
C ASN A 406 -33.88 1.25 -2.57
N THR A 407 -33.73 0.34 -3.52
CA THR A 407 -34.83 -0.38 -4.20
C THR A 407 -35.03 -1.78 -3.69
N GLY A 408 -34.20 -2.26 -2.77
CA GLY A 408 -34.32 -3.59 -2.17
C GLY A 408 -35.01 -3.58 -0.81
N ASP A 409 -34.86 -4.67 -0.08
CA ASP A 409 -35.63 -4.95 1.16
C ASP A 409 -34.85 -4.72 2.44
N VAL A 410 -33.54 -4.43 2.36
CA VAL A 410 -32.63 -4.25 3.50
C VAL A 410 -32.05 -2.84 3.49
N ALA A 411 -31.86 -2.23 4.66
CA ALA A 411 -31.17 -0.95 4.76
C ALA A 411 -29.69 -1.12 4.37
N GLY A 412 -29.13 -0.13 3.69
CA GLY A 412 -27.75 -0.17 3.25
C GLY A 412 -27.21 1.15 2.72
N LYS A 413 -25.94 1.17 2.41
CA LYS A 413 -25.22 2.28 1.79
C LYS A 413 -24.74 1.86 0.40
N ASP A 414 -24.57 2.84 -0.48
CA ASP A 414 -24.01 2.64 -1.83
C ASP A 414 -22.93 3.67 -2.13
N VAL A 415 -21.99 3.34 -3.03
CA VAL A 415 -20.89 4.21 -3.45
C VAL A 415 -21.09 4.62 -4.90
N VAL A 416 -21.36 5.89 -5.11
CA VAL A 416 -21.46 6.47 -6.46
C VAL A 416 -20.07 6.81 -6.97
N GLN A 417 -19.72 6.29 -8.13
CA GLN A 417 -18.40 6.49 -8.75
C GLN A 417 -18.59 7.25 -10.08
N LEU A 418 -17.90 8.38 -10.23
CA LEU A 418 -17.85 9.17 -11.46
C LEU A 418 -16.50 8.97 -12.14
N TYR A 419 -16.54 8.36 -13.30
CA TYR A 419 -15.38 8.19 -14.16
C TYR A 419 -15.42 9.17 -15.33
N TYR A 420 -14.23 9.45 -15.88
CA TYR A 420 -14.13 10.23 -17.11
C TYR A 420 -13.22 9.55 -18.14
N SER A 421 -13.46 9.88 -19.39
CA SER A 421 -12.64 9.51 -20.55
C SER A 421 -12.18 10.79 -21.23
N ALA A 422 -10.86 11.02 -21.26
CA ALA A 422 -10.27 12.17 -21.95
C ALA A 422 -10.13 11.89 -23.46
N PRO A 423 -10.15 12.94 -24.33
CA PRO A 423 -9.91 12.77 -25.74
C PRO A 423 -8.49 12.24 -25.99
N TYR A 424 -8.36 11.15 -26.71
CA TYR A 424 -7.09 10.53 -27.03
C TYR A 424 -6.81 10.58 -28.53
N THR A 425 -5.61 11.00 -28.89
CA THR A 425 -5.07 10.95 -30.25
C THR A 425 -3.93 9.94 -30.30
N LYS A 426 -4.02 8.96 -31.18
CA LYS A 426 -3.00 7.92 -31.32
C LYS A 426 -1.60 8.49 -31.51
N GLY A 427 -0.68 8.16 -30.58
CA GLY A 427 0.68 8.68 -30.56
C GLY A 427 0.85 10.09 -29.98
N GLY A 428 -0.24 10.69 -29.47
CA GLY A 428 -0.20 11.90 -28.66
C GLY A 428 0.18 11.63 -27.21
N ILE A 429 -0.33 12.47 -26.29
CA ILE A 429 -0.13 12.31 -24.85
C ILE A 429 -0.75 10.98 -24.40
N GLU A 430 -0.03 10.21 -23.61
CA GLU A 430 -0.53 8.95 -23.06
C GLU A 430 -1.70 9.20 -22.10
N LYS A 431 -2.79 8.47 -22.30
CA LYS A 431 -4.03 8.57 -21.52
C LYS A 431 -4.69 7.21 -21.42
N SER A 432 -5.15 6.90 -20.22
CA SER A 432 -6.05 5.76 -20.02
C SER A 432 -7.40 5.98 -20.73
N ALA A 433 -8.09 4.90 -21.00
CA ALA A 433 -9.43 4.99 -21.58
C ALA A 433 -10.44 5.50 -20.57
N VAL A 434 -10.20 5.21 -19.29
CA VAL A 434 -11.11 5.52 -18.18
C VAL A 434 -10.28 5.87 -16.95
N ASP A 435 -10.64 6.96 -16.27
CA ASP A 435 -10.07 7.36 -14.98
C ASP A 435 -11.18 7.67 -13.98
N LEU A 436 -10.99 7.28 -12.71
CA LEU A 436 -11.86 7.70 -11.61
C LEU A 436 -11.64 9.18 -11.29
N GLY A 437 -12.70 9.98 -11.44
CA GLY A 437 -12.64 11.42 -11.17
C GLY A 437 -13.14 11.77 -9.77
N ALA A 438 -14.24 11.15 -9.34
CA ALA A 438 -14.79 11.38 -8.01
C ALA A 438 -15.63 10.18 -7.55
N PHE A 439 -15.74 10.03 -6.24
CA PHE A 439 -16.67 9.08 -5.64
C PHE A 439 -17.24 9.64 -4.33
N ALA A 440 -18.41 9.14 -3.93
CA ALA A 440 -18.97 9.46 -2.64
C ALA A 440 -19.97 8.37 -2.21
N LYS A 441 -20.03 8.13 -0.90
CA LYS A 441 -20.88 7.12 -0.28
C LYS A 441 -22.16 7.78 0.27
N THR A 442 -23.31 7.12 0.13
CA THR A 442 -24.57 7.58 0.72
C THR A 442 -24.56 7.42 2.24
N LYS A 443 -25.43 8.13 2.93
CA LYS A 443 -25.87 7.69 4.27
C LYS A 443 -26.56 6.32 4.16
N GLU A 444 -26.82 5.66 5.29
CA GLU A 444 -27.63 4.45 5.31
C GLU A 444 -29.07 4.78 4.87
N LEU A 445 -29.54 4.06 3.86
CA LEU A 445 -30.88 4.20 3.28
C LEU A 445 -31.73 2.98 3.60
N LYS A 446 -32.89 3.21 4.20
CA LYS A 446 -33.91 2.16 4.36
C LYS A 446 -34.58 1.85 3.03
N PRO A 447 -35.26 0.70 2.89
CA PRO A 447 -36.06 0.41 1.71
C PRO A 447 -36.95 1.56 1.28
N GLY A 448 -36.80 2.01 0.03
CA GLY A 448 -37.51 3.14 -0.55
C GLY A 448 -36.98 4.53 -0.16
N GLU A 449 -36.01 4.67 0.73
CA GLU A 449 -35.38 5.96 1.03
C GLU A 449 -34.36 6.36 -0.07
N SER A 450 -34.16 7.66 -0.22
CA SER A 450 -33.21 8.24 -1.15
C SER A 450 -32.24 9.18 -0.45
N ASP A 451 -31.08 9.37 -1.09
CA ASP A 451 -30.09 10.39 -0.76
C ASP A 451 -29.63 11.12 -2.02
N GLU A 452 -29.19 12.35 -1.88
CA GLU A 452 -28.55 13.12 -2.94
C GLU A 452 -27.04 13.15 -2.68
N VAL A 453 -26.28 12.54 -3.58
CA VAL A 453 -24.82 12.47 -3.51
C VAL A 453 -24.25 13.49 -4.48
N LYS A 454 -23.39 14.38 -3.97
CA LYS A 454 -22.66 15.34 -4.79
C LYS A 454 -21.24 14.87 -5.04
N LEU A 455 -20.87 14.78 -6.30
CA LEU A 455 -19.52 14.45 -6.77
C LEU A 455 -18.85 15.71 -7.31
N THR A 456 -17.59 15.93 -6.96
CA THR A 456 -16.83 17.10 -7.41
C THR A 456 -15.42 16.69 -7.79
N MET A 457 -14.95 17.17 -8.94
CA MET A 457 -13.57 17.02 -9.40
C MET A 457 -13.10 18.29 -10.09
N THR A 458 -11.80 18.45 -10.24
CA THR A 458 -11.21 19.62 -10.88
C THR A 458 -10.68 19.30 -12.29
N PHE A 459 -10.44 20.34 -13.10
CA PHE A 459 -9.77 20.17 -14.38
C PHE A 459 -8.33 19.67 -14.21
N ASP A 460 -7.69 20.02 -13.08
CA ASP A 460 -6.37 19.52 -12.75
C ASP A 460 -6.33 17.98 -12.66
N ASP A 461 -7.40 17.36 -12.15
CA ASP A 461 -7.53 15.90 -12.03
C ASP A 461 -7.67 15.22 -13.41
N MET A 462 -8.10 15.96 -14.44
CA MET A 462 -8.27 15.46 -15.81
C MET A 462 -7.08 15.73 -16.72
N ALA A 463 -6.07 16.47 -16.25
CA ALA A 463 -4.89 16.79 -17.04
C ALA A 463 -3.93 15.60 -17.11
N SER A 464 -3.33 15.41 -18.29
CA SER A 464 -2.35 14.34 -18.56
C SER A 464 -0.97 14.93 -18.76
N PHE A 465 0.08 14.26 -18.29
CA PHE A 465 1.45 14.76 -18.39
C PHE A 465 2.04 14.50 -19.78
N ASP A 466 2.40 15.57 -20.49
CA ASP A 466 3.02 15.52 -21.81
C ASP A 466 4.54 15.44 -21.73
N TYR A 467 5.06 14.28 -21.42
CA TYR A 467 6.50 14.08 -21.26
C TYR A 467 7.30 14.11 -22.57
N LYS A 468 6.63 13.95 -23.73
CA LYS A 468 7.28 13.96 -25.05
C LYS A 468 7.32 15.37 -25.68
N GLY A 469 6.45 16.26 -25.25
CA GLY A 469 6.24 17.57 -25.89
C GLY A 469 6.52 18.73 -24.96
N THR A 470 5.49 19.23 -24.28
CA THR A 470 5.55 20.48 -23.53
C THR A 470 6.27 20.38 -22.19
N GLY A 471 6.31 19.18 -21.61
CA GLY A 471 6.86 19.02 -20.29
C GLY A 471 5.97 19.47 -19.15
N ALA A 472 4.73 19.54 -19.40
CA ALA A 472 3.75 20.02 -18.47
C ALA A 472 2.52 19.13 -18.49
N TYR A 473 1.64 19.30 -17.53
CA TYR A 473 0.30 18.74 -17.60
C TYR A 473 -0.53 19.48 -18.63
N VAL A 474 -1.32 18.75 -19.37
CA VAL A 474 -2.13 19.26 -20.46
C VAL A 474 -3.53 18.69 -20.38
N MET A 475 -4.53 19.57 -20.47
CA MET A 475 -5.90 19.20 -20.75
C MET A 475 -6.15 19.47 -22.24
N ASP A 476 -6.20 18.41 -23.04
CA ASP A 476 -6.34 18.54 -24.50
C ASP A 476 -7.72 19.07 -24.88
N LYS A 477 -7.75 19.82 -25.99
CA LYS A 477 -9.01 20.17 -26.60
C LYS A 477 -9.74 18.93 -27.08
N GLY A 478 -11.08 18.90 -26.90
CA GLY A 478 -11.93 17.79 -27.34
C GLY A 478 -12.98 17.45 -26.29
N ASP A 479 -13.65 16.34 -26.52
CA ASP A 479 -14.75 15.90 -25.68
C ASP A 479 -14.25 15.03 -24.53
N TYR A 480 -14.55 15.46 -23.31
CA TYR A 480 -14.39 14.69 -22.07
C TYR A 480 -15.75 14.09 -21.74
N THR A 481 -15.81 12.75 -21.72
CA THR A 481 -17.03 12.03 -21.42
C THR A 481 -17.02 11.54 -19.99
N PHE A 482 -18.05 11.86 -19.23
CA PHE A 482 -18.22 11.47 -17.83
C PHE A 482 -19.28 10.39 -17.73
N THR A 483 -19.02 9.36 -16.93
CA THR A 483 -19.95 8.24 -16.74
C THR A 483 -20.06 7.87 -15.27
N LEU A 484 -21.28 7.71 -14.79
CA LEU A 484 -21.53 7.07 -13.51
C LEU A 484 -21.42 5.56 -13.67
N ARG A 485 -20.59 4.93 -12.87
CA ARG A 485 -20.30 3.50 -12.99
C ARG A 485 -20.38 2.81 -11.62
N THR A 486 -20.74 1.53 -11.62
CA THR A 486 -20.73 0.69 -10.41
C THR A 486 -19.34 0.17 -10.06
N ASP A 487 -18.47 0.16 -11.06
CA ASP A 487 -17.05 -0.22 -10.99
C ASP A 487 -16.33 0.40 -12.21
N SER A 488 -15.02 0.19 -12.37
CA SER A 488 -14.27 0.80 -13.50
C SER A 488 -14.78 0.41 -14.88
N HIS A 489 -15.47 -0.73 -15.00
CA HIS A 489 -15.94 -1.27 -16.28
C HIS A 489 -17.42 -1.01 -16.54
N THR A 490 -18.27 -1.19 -15.54
CA THR A 490 -19.72 -1.27 -15.69
C THR A 490 -20.40 0.09 -15.55
N VAL A 491 -20.94 0.62 -16.66
CA VAL A 491 -21.79 1.84 -16.64
C VAL A 491 -23.12 1.54 -15.98
N LYS A 492 -23.56 2.41 -15.05
CA LYS A 492 -24.78 2.20 -14.25
C LYS A 492 -26.04 2.04 -15.08
N ASN A 493 -26.27 2.97 -16.03
CA ASN A 493 -27.39 2.96 -16.94
C ASN A 493 -27.16 3.92 -18.13
N ASP A 494 -28.04 3.94 -19.10
CA ASP A 494 -27.90 4.75 -20.33
C ASP A 494 -27.93 6.26 -20.08
N ASP A 495 -28.62 6.73 -19.03
CA ASP A 495 -28.75 8.15 -18.66
C ASP A 495 -27.61 8.64 -17.75
N ALA A 496 -26.66 7.76 -17.45
CA ALA A 496 -25.55 8.02 -16.51
C ALA A 496 -24.33 8.69 -17.18
N THR A 497 -24.50 9.35 -18.31
CA THR A 497 -23.40 9.89 -19.11
C THR A 497 -23.66 11.35 -19.48
N PHE A 498 -22.63 12.20 -19.37
CA PHE A 498 -22.62 13.55 -19.92
C PHE A 498 -21.27 13.90 -20.52
N THR A 499 -21.21 14.96 -21.33
CA THR A 499 -19.99 15.35 -22.04
C THR A 499 -19.71 16.83 -21.86
N TYR A 500 -18.45 17.18 -21.71
CA TYR A 500 -17.95 18.55 -21.75
C TYR A 500 -16.89 18.69 -22.85
N THR A 501 -17.06 19.69 -23.71
CA THR A 501 -16.09 19.98 -24.79
C THR A 501 -15.13 21.08 -24.33
N VAL A 502 -13.84 20.73 -24.26
CA VAL A 502 -12.74 21.69 -24.09
C VAL A 502 -12.43 22.31 -25.43
N GLU A 503 -12.72 23.59 -25.59
CA GLU A 503 -12.57 24.30 -26.88
C GLU A 503 -11.11 24.52 -27.28
N ASN A 504 -10.23 24.77 -26.31
CA ASN A 504 -8.80 25.02 -26.51
C ASN A 504 -8.01 24.21 -25.51
N THR A 505 -6.88 23.64 -25.96
CA THR A 505 -5.93 22.96 -25.09
C THR A 505 -5.45 23.89 -23.98
N ILE A 506 -5.44 23.40 -22.74
CA ILE A 506 -4.96 24.10 -21.54
C ILE A 506 -3.61 23.46 -21.17
N THR A 507 -2.56 24.25 -21.11
CA THR A 507 -1.25 23.81 -20.65
C THR A 507 -0.95 24.44 -19.30
N TYR A 508 -0.57 23.62 -18.33
CA TYR A 508 -0.37 24.03 -16.93
C TYR A 508 1.14 24.25 -16.69
N ASP A 509 1.65 25.39 -17.14
CA ASP A 509 3.03 25.83 -16.90
C ASP A 509 3.09 27.34 -16.66
N ASP A 510 4.26 27.84 -16.28
CA ASP A 510 4.47 29.27 -15.99
C ASP A 510 4.33 30.17 -17.24
N ALA A 511 4.42 29.61 -18.44
CA ALA A 511 4.30 30.35 -19.70
C ALA A 511 2.86 30.51 -20.18
N HIS A 512 1.94 29.67 -19.67
CA HIS A 512 0.56 29.59 -20.16
C HIS A 512 -0.52 29.92 -19.11
N ASP A 513 -0.16 30.55 -17.99
CA ASP A 513 -1.08 30.89 -16.89
C ASP A 513 -1.84 29.70 -16.28
N GLY A 514 -1.46 28.47 -16.59
CA GLY A 514 -2.01 27.27 -16.00
C GLY A 514 -1.54 27.14 -14.55
N LYS A 515 -2.45 27.34 -13.60
CA LYS A 515 -2.12 27.26 -12.17
C LYS A 515 -2.48 25.89 -11.63
N ARG A 516 -1.62 24.93 -11.87
CA ARG A 516 -1.60 23.72 -11.08
C ARG A 516 -0.67 23.93 -9.89
N SER A 517 -1.19 23.90 -8.68
CA SER A 517 -0.44 24.24 -7.45
C SER A 517 0.71 23.28 -7.14
N THR A 518 0.71 22.10 -7.74
CA THR A 518 1.64 21.00 -7.46
C THR A 518 2.76 20.84 -8.49
N ASP A 519 2.73 21.57 -9.60
CA ASP A 519 3.58 21.26 -10.77
C ASP A 519 4.94 21.93 -10.79
N LYS A 520 5.33 22.67 -9.75
CA LYS A 520 6.69 23.23 -9.66
C LYS A 520 7.79 22.16 -9.70
N VAL A 521 7.45 20.90 -9.43
CA VAL A 521 8.36 19.77 -9.48
C VAL A 521 8.38 19.12 -10.87
N ALA A 522 7.30 19.23 -11.64
CA ALA A 522 7.14 18.54 -12.91
C ALA A 522 8.16 18.95 -13.97
N ALA A 523 8.50 20.23 -14.05
CA ALA A 523 9.50 20.73 -15.02
C ALA A 523 10.92 20.17 -14.76
N THR A 524 11.26 19.88 -13.51
CA THR A 524 12.56 19.32 -13.13
C THR A 524 12.59 17.80 -13.29
N SER A 525 11.50 17.12 -12.91
CA SER A 525 11.35 15.66 -13.03
C SER A 525 11.29 15.19 -14.47
N GLN A 526 10.76 16.01 -15.36
CA GLN A 526 10.63 15.69 -16.76
C GLN A 526 11.95 15.50 -17.49
N GLN A 527 12.96 16.30 -17.13
CA GLN A 527 14.27 16.16 -17.75
C GLN A 527 14.90 14.81 -17.41
N GLU A 528 14.66 14.29 -16.23
CA GLU A 528 15.08 12.94 -15.83
C GLU A 528 14.29 11.85 -16.55
N PHE A 529 12.99 12.02 -16.73
CA PHE A 529 12.15 11.08 -17.48
C PHE A 529 12.54 11.00 -18.97
N GLN A 530 12.86 12.12 -19.61
CA GLN A 530 13.38 12.16 -20.99
C GLN A 530 14.77 11.53 -21.10
N ASP A 531 15.59 11.66 -20.07
CA ASP A 531 16.95 11.13 -20.05
C ASP A 531 17.03 9.62 -19.92
N ALA A 532 15.96 8.91 -19.51
CA ALA A 532 15.96 7.45 -19.45
C ALA A 532 16.31 6.82 -20.81
N GLY A 533 15.84 7.39 -21.92
CA GLY A 533 16.25 7.00 -23.28
C GLY A 533 17.72 7.34 -23.60
N SER A 534 18.23 8.42 -23.03
CA SER A 534 19.64 8.85 -23.21
C SER A 534 20.62 7.99 -22.39
N LEU A 535 20.14 7.27 -21.39
CA LEU A 535 20.93 6.34 -20.58
C LEU A 535 21.16 4.97 -21.25
N GLU A 536 20.69 4.79 -22.48
CA GLU A 536 20.88 3.55 -23.27
C GLU A 536 20.31 2.29 -22.57
N THR A 537 19.21 2.45 -21.82
CA THR A 537 18.64 1.38 -20.99
C THR A 537 17.90 0.31 -21.80
N ASN A 538 17.68 0.51 -23.10
CA ASN A 538 16.84 -0.33 -23.96
C ASN A 538 15.40 -0.54 -23.42
N VAL A 539 14.92 0.40 -22.64
CA VAL A 539 13.56 0.39 -22.11
C VAL A 539 12.58 0.85 -23.18
N THR A 540 11.52 0.09 -23.37
CA THR A 540 10.38 0.49 -24.20
C THR A 540 9.20 0.70 -23.27
N TYR A 541 8.77 1.96 -23.15
CA TYR A 541 7.60 2.28 -22.35
C TYR A 541 6.32 1.84 -23.07
N LEU A 542 5.41 1.25 -22.31
CA LEU A 542 4.09 0.89 -22.79
C LEU A 542 3.37 2.13 -23.33
N SER A 543 2.82 2.01 -24.52
CA SER A 543 2.15 3.11 -25.21
C SER A 543 0.84 2.66 -25.82
N ARG A 544 -0.21 3.42 -25.60
CA ARG A 544 -1.53 3.20 -26.19
C ARG A 544 -1.52 3.27 -27.73
N ALA A 545 -0.50 3.91 -28.30
CA ALA A 545 -0.33 3.92 -29.75
C ALA A 545 -0.09 2.51 -30.34
N ASP A 546 0.52 1.61 -29.57
CA ASP A 546 0.79 0.22 -29.95
C ASP A 546 0.93 -0.65 -28.69
N LEU A 547 -0.19 -0.93 -28.03
CA LEU A 547 -0.20 -1.71 -26.79
C LEU A 547 0.47 -3.08 -26.99
N ALA A 548 0.16 -3.79 -28.07
CA ALA A 548 0.69 -5.13 -28.32
C ALA A 548 2.20 -5.13 -28.65
N GLY A 549 2.67 -4.11 -29.34
CA GLY A 549 4.10 -3.96 -29.70
C GLY A 549 4.97 -3.48 -28.56
N THR A 550 4.41 -2.72 -27.61
CA THR A 550 5.15 -2.12 -26.49
C THR A 550 4.90 -2.79 -25.16
N PHE A 551 4.01 -3.79 -25.09
CA PHE A 551 3.78 -4.57 -23.86
C PHE A 551 5.08 -5.27 -23.42
N PRO A 552 5.48 -5.19 -22.16
CA PRO A 552 6.66 -5.89 -21.65
C PRO A 552 6.45 -7.41 -21.79
N LYS A 553 7.43 -8.11 -22.35
CA LYS A 553 7.34 -9.56 -22.61
C LYS A 553 8.43 -10.36 -21.96
N VAL A 554 9.38 -9.70 -21.32
CA VAL A 554 10.55 -10.33 -20.72
C VAL A 554 10.48 -10.12 -19.22
N GLU A 555 10.37 -11.20 -18.48
CA GLU A 555 10.51 -11.15 -17.03
C GLU A 555 11.96 -10.79 -16.67
N ARG A 556 12.18 -9.54 -16.26
CA ARG A 556 13.52 -8.98 -16.03
C ARG A 556 14.28 -9.70 -14.92
N ARG A 557 13.61 -10.13 -13.87
CA ARG A 557 14.19 -10.88 -12.76
C ARG A 557 14.85 -12.21 -13.21
N LEU A 558 14.31 -12.83 -14.26
CA LEU A 558 14.85 -14.08 -14.84
C LEU A 558 15.87 -13.83 -15.96
N ASN A 559 16.00 -12.59 -16.41
CA ASN A 559 16.84 -12.19 -17.54
C ASN A 559 17.80 -11.05 -17.15
N PRO A 560 18.73 -11.31 -16.20
CA PRO A 560 19.65 -10.27 -15.74
C PRO A 560 20.54 -9.75 -16.89
N THR A 561 20.80 -8.46 -16.90
CA THR A 561 21.53 -7.76 -17.95
C THR A 561 22.79 -7.08 -17.41
N SER A 562 23.72 -6.73 -18.28
CA SER A 562 24.84 -5.83 -17.95
C SER A 562 24.31 -4.43 -17.70
N ILE A 563 24.97 -3.70 -16.79
CA ILE A 563 24.64 -2.29 -16.57
C ILE A 563 24.93 -1.46 -17.83
N PRO A 564 24.00 -0.64 -18.31
CA PRO A 564 24.29 0.32 -19.38
C PRO A 564 25.40 1.29 -18.96
N ALA A 565 26.32 1.57 -19.90
CA ALA A 565 27.52 2.38 -19.60
C ALA A 565 27.18 3.76 -19.03
N LYS A 566 26.15 4.41 -19.53
CA LYS A 566 25.70 5.73 -19.06
C LYS A 566 25.01 5.67 -17.70
N VAL A 567 24.29 4.58 -17.39
CA VAL A 567 23.73 4.35 -16.05
C VAL A 567 24.87 4.20 -15.05
N LYS A 568 25.88 3.40 -15.39
CA LYS A 568 27.07 3.21 -14.56
C LYS A 568 27.81 4.53 -14.31
N GLU A 569 28.07 5.31 -15.36
CA GLU A 569 28.71 6.63 -15.25
C GLU A 569 27.94 7.55 -14.30
N ARG A 570 26.60 7.58 -14.40
CA ARG A 570 25.74 8.42 -13.54
C ARG A 570 25.75 7.95 -12.08
N LEU A 571 25.70 6.62 -11.83
CA LEU A 571 25.78 6.07 -10.50
C LEU A 571 27.15 6.33 -9.84
N GLU A 572 28.23 6.20 -10.61
CA GLU A 572 29.59 6.49 -10.13
C GLU A 572 29.81 8.00 -9.87
N ALA A 573 29.20 8.87 -10.66
CA ALA A 573 29.25 10.31 -10.46
C ALA A 573 28.46 10.77 -9.22
N ASN A 574 27.34 10.11 -8.90
CA ASN A 574 26.42 10.51 -7.84
C ASN A 574 26.35 9.51 -6.67
N GLY A 575 27.18 8.47 -6.70
CA GLY A 575 27.20 7.39 -5.69
C GLY A 575 27.78 7.82 -4.33
N PRO A 576 27.70 6.94 -3.32
CA PRO A 576 28.26 7.17 -1.99
C PRO A 576 29.76 7.48 -2.09
N GLY A 577 30.18 8.69 -1.73
CA GLY A 577 31.56 9.19 -1.85
C GLY A 577 31.78 10.15 -3.01
N SER A 578 30.82 10.36 -3.89
CA SER A 578 30.81 11.52 -4.77
C SER A 578 30.69 12.78 -3.91
N THR A 579 31.47 13.77 -4.23
CA THR A 579 31.49 15.02 -3.47
C THR A 579 30.14 15.71 -3.62
N VAL A 580 29.34 15.60 -2.61
CA VAL A 580 28.10 16.34 -2.47
C VAL A 580 28.47 17.78 -2.20
N LEU A 581 27.98 18.70 -3.02
CA LEU A 581 28.07 20.13 -2.83
C LEU A 581 29.52 20.67 -2.71
N THR A 582 30.16 20.85 -3.85
CA THR A 582 31.30 21.77 -3.93
C THR A 582 30.75 23.20 -4.03
N SER A 583 31.50 24.18 -3.50
CA SER A 583 31.20 25.61 -3.67
C SER A 583 31.02 26.05 -5.14
N ASP A 584 31.43 25.21 -6.06
CA ASP A 584 31.35 25.45 -7.50
C ASP A 584 29.96 25.11 -8.09
N ASN A 585 29.12 24.36 -7.36
CA ASN A 585 27.78 24.00 -7.77
C ASN A 585 26.69 24.85 -7.09
N ALA A 586 27.07 25.69 -6.14
CA ALA A 586 26.14 26.60 -5.49
C ALA A 586 25.91 27.81 -6.39
N ASP A 587 24.67 28.08 -6.73
CA ASP A 587 24.30 29.34 -7.39
C ASP A 587 24.71 30.50 -6.48
N ALA A 588 25.17 31.62 -7.05
CA ALA A 588 25.60 32.77 -6.26
C ALA A 588 24.48 33.34 -5.38
N SER A 589 23.22 33.08 -5.70
CA SER A 589 22.05 33.36 -4.87
C SER A 589 21.95 32.47 -3.62
N ASP A 590 22.49 31.25 -3.68
CA ASP A 590 22.43 30.28 -2.57
C ASP A 590 23.52 30.53 -1.52
N ASN A 591 24.48 31.40 -1.84
CA ASN A 591 25.54 31.84 -0.93
C ASN A 591 25.14 33.02 -0.02
N ALA A 592 23.90 33.44 -0.04
CA ALA A 592 23.42 34.45 0.90
C ALA A 592 23.49 33.93 2.33
N THR A 593 24.30 34.56 3.16
CA THR A 593 24.37 34.21 4.58
C THR A 593 23.01 34.54 5.23
N PRO A 594 22.28 33.55 5.76
CA PRO A 594 21.01 33.83 6.40
C PRO A 594 21.21 34.71 7.66
N THR A 595 20.23 35.55 7.94
CA THR A 595 20.22 36.26 9.23
C THR A 595 19.93 35.26 10.33
N THR A 596 20.80 35.19 11.33
CA THR A 596 20.68 34.28 12.47
C THR A 596 20.94 35.01 13.76
N GLY A 597 20.42 34.51 14.91
CA GLY A 597 20.63 35.07 16.21
C GLY A 597 19.99 36.45 16.45
N ALA A 598 18.96 36.82 15.69
CA ALA A 598 18.22 38.05 15.86
C ALA A 598 17.39 38.00 17.17
N ASP A 599 17.25 39.14 17.84
CA ASP A 599 16.38 39.28 19.02
C ASP A 599 15.02 39.90 18.60
N ASN A 600 14.18 39.08 18.02
CA ASN A 600 12.83 39.51 17.62
C ASN A 600 11.76 39.22 18.69
N GLY A 601 12.10 38.53 19.76
CA GLY A 601 11.22 38.23 20.90
C GLY A 601 10.07 37.31 20.61
N LEU A 602 10.11 36.58 19.47
CA LEU A 602 9.02 35.68 19.03
C LEU A 602 9.23 34.26 19.57
N LYS A 603 8.14 33.58 19.84
CA LYS A 603 8.09 32.15 20.17
C LYS A 603 7.16 31.40 19.22
N VAL A 604 7.35 30.09 19.10
CA VAL A 604 6.49 29.23 18.26
C VAL A 604 5.01 29.38 18.67
N ASP A 605 4.74 29.51 19.98
CA ASP A 605 3.36 29.70 20.48
C ASP A 605 2.71 30.99 19.98
N ASP A 606 3.50 32.03 19.64
CA ASP A 606 3.02 33.30 19.09
C ASP A 606 2.59 33.20 17.62
N MET A 607 2.87 32.04 16.99
CA MET A 607 2.61 31.79 15.58
C MET A 607 1.25 31.11 15.36
N THR A 608 0.52 30.79 16.41
CA THR A 608 -0.81 30.15 16.29
C THR A 608 -1.77 31.08 15.56
N GLY A 609 -2.29 30.60 14.40
CA GLY A 609 -3.24 31.36 13.55
C GLY A 609 -2.60 32.45 12.68
N VAL A 610 -1.28 32.53 12.65
CA VAL A 610 -0.55 33.43 11.73
C VAL A 610 -0.61 32.82 10.32
N ASP A 611 -0.92 33.65 9.30
CA ASP A 611 -0.92 33.21 7.89
C ASP A 611 0.44 32.64 7.50
N TYR A 612 0.43 31.59 6.68
CA TYR A 612 1.65 30.90 6.24
C TYR A 612 2.67 31.82 5.57
N ASN A 613 2.21 32.84 4.84
CA ASN A 613 3.05 33.81 4.12
C ASN A 613 3.37 35.06 4.94
N ASP A 614 3.03 35.11 6.23
CA ASP A 614 3.33 36.26 7.09
C ASP A 614 4.83 36.35 7.38
N GLU A 615 5.41 37.55 7.24
CA GLU A 615 6.82 37.85 7.52
C GLU A 615 7.28 37.52 8.95
N LYS A 616 6.36 37.25 9.85
CA LYS A 616 6.68 36.80 11.21
C LYS A 616 7.42 35.47 11.22
N TRP A 617 7.14 34.59 10.26
CA TRP A 617 7.84 33.32 10.16
C TRP A 617 9.32 33.53 9.89
N ASP A 618 9.66 34.44 8.95
CA ASP A 618 11.05 34.81 8.69
C ASP A 618 11.71 35.38 9.93
N LYS A 619 11.03 36.26 10.65
CA LYS A 619 11.53 36.85 11.89
C LYS A 619 11.73 35.82 13.00
N LEU A 620 10.87 34.80 13.10
CA LEU A 620 11.03 33.69 14.03
C LEU A 620 12.27 32.86 13.67
N VAL A 621 12.42 32.49 12.39
CA VAL A 621 13.57 31.72 11.90
C VAL A 621 14.88 32.48 12.11
N GLN A 622 14.92 33.78 11.87
CA GLN A 622 16.09 34.64 12.08
C GLN A 622 16.60 34.68 13.53
N GLN A 623 15.78 34.31 14.51
CA GLN A 623 16.22 34.22 15.91
C GLN A 623 17.10 33.00 16.17
N MET A 624 16.95 31.93 15.38
CA MET A 624 17.76 30.74 15.59
C MET A 624 19.20 30.98 15.23
N SER A 625 20.12 30.40 16.02
CA SER A 625 21.53 30.34 15.69
C SER A 625 21.79 29.33 14.57
N VAL A 626 22.97 29.39 13.95
CA VAL A 626 23.39 28.38 12.97
C VAL A 626 23.39 26.98 13.58
N ASP A 627 23.87 26.85 14.82
CA ASP A 627 23.89 25.56 15.51
C ASP A 627 22.48 25.01 15.75
N GLU A 628 21.51 25.87 16.10
CA GLU A 628 20.10 25.45 16.24
C GLU A 628 19.45 25.08 14.93
N LEU A 629 19.78 25.75 13.82
CA LEU A 629 19.32 25.36 12.49
C LEU A 629 19.88 24.00 12.06
N VAL A 630 21.19 23.78 12.32
CA VAL A 630 21.84 22.49 12.07
C VAL A 630 21.24 21.40 12.96
N GLU A 631 20.97 21.71 14.22
CA GLU A 631 20.34 20.78 15.16
C GLU A 631 18.91 20.39 14.70
N LEU A 632 18.13 21.38 14.25
CA LEU A 632 16.76 21.15 13.78
C LEU A 632 16.70 20.25 12.54
N THR A 633 17.65 20.41 11.62
CA THR A 633 17.70 19.65 10.38
C THR A 633 18.54 18.37 10.48
N GLY A 634 19.61 18.39 11.26
CA GLY A 634 20.55 17.28 11.37
C GLY A 634 20.17 16.20 12.38
N ASN A 635 19.40 16.54 13.41
CA ASN A 635 18.82 15.62 14.38
C ASN A 635 17.37 15.26 14.06
N ALA A 636 17.11 15.07 12.78
CA ALA A 636 15.86 14.54 12.25
C ALA A 636 15.80 13.00 12.44
N GLY A 637 14.92 12.35 11.79
CA GLY A 637 14.58 10.95 11.92
C GLY A 637 13.21 10.86 12.57
N TRP A 638 13.02 10.02 13.55
CA TRP A 638 11.72 9.92 14.24
C TRP A 638 11.54 10.98 15.35
N GLN A 639 12.16 12.16 15.23
CA GLN A 639 12.07 13.25 16.21
C GLN A 639 12.45 14.59 15.60
N THR A 640 12.09 15.67 16.31
CA THR A 640 12.67 16.99 16.09
C THR A 640 13.19 17.55 17.41
N SER A 641 14.39 18.16 17.39
CA SER A 641 15.03 18.72 18.58
C SER A 641 14.27 19.91 19.17
N ALA A 642 14.43 20.14 20.47
CA ALA A 642 14.02 21.38 21.10
C ALA A 642 14.93 22.53 20.65
N ILE A 643 14.35 23.68 20.34
CA ILE A 643 15.07 24.91 19.96
C ILE A 643 14.70 26.01 20.93
N GLU A 644 15.64 26.32 21.82
CA GLU A 644 15.37 27.20 22.98
C GLU A 644 15.13 28.65 22.55
N SER A 645 15.84 29.14 21.53
CA SER A 645 15.73 30.54 21.09
C SER A 645 14.32 30.92 20.68
N VAL A 646 13.57 29.96 20.07
CA VAL A 646 12.18 30.14 19.60
C VAL A 646 11.16 29.41 20.46
N GLY A 647 11.57 28.75 21.55
CA GLY A 647 10.67 28.01 22.45
C GLY A 647 10.03 26.78 21.85
N LYS A 648 10.58 26.22 20.72
CA LYS A 648 10.14 24.96 20.15
C LYS A 648 10.51 23.80 21.08
N LYS A 649 9.53 23.00 21.42
CA LYS A 649 9.73 21.76 22.19
C LYS A 649 10.24 20.64 21.27
N ALA A 650 10.94 19.67 21.85
CA ALA A 650 11.21 18.43 21.15
C ALA A 650 9.90 17.70 20.85
N THR A 651 9.82 17.07 19.68
CA THR A 651 8.72 16.19 19.29
C THR A 651 9.27 14.82 18.94
N THR A 652 8.43 13.82 19.00
CA THR A 652 8.71 12.47 18.54
C THR A 652 7.72 12.14 17.44
N ASP A 653 8.23 11.68 16.32
CA ASP A 653 7.47 11.22 15.17
C ASP A 653 7.60 9.70 15.11
N ILE A 654 6.53 9.02 14.76
CA ILE A 654 6.49 7.56 14.67
C ILE A 654 5.70 7.12 13.45
N ASP A 655 5.99 5.94 12.98
CA ASP A 655 5.20 5.29 11.94
C ASP A 655 3.80 5.02 12.47
N GLY A 656 2.83 4.94 11.57
CA GLY A 656 1.50 4.64 12.03
C GLY A 656 0.32 4.83 11.09
N PRO A 657 0.36 4.39 9.81
CA PRO A 657 -0.83 4.48 8.97
C PRO A 657 -1.98 3.61 9.51
N GLN A 658 -1.66 2.49 10.18
CA GLN A 658 -2.66 1.62 10.83
C GLN A 658 -2.76 1.82 12.34
N GLY A 659 -2.20 2.89 12.86
CA GLY A 659 -2.10 3.18 14.29
C GLY A 659 -0.64 3.36 14.69
N LEU A 660 -0.41 3.92 15.85
CA LEU A 660 0.94 4.18 16.33
C LEU A 660 1.78 2.89 16.32
N ASN A 661 2.73 2.80 15.41
CA ASN A 661 3.62 1.64 15.33
C ASN A 661 4.88 1.89 16.14
N GLY A 662 5.05 1.16 17.22
CA GLY A 662 6.08 1.44 18.18
C GLY A 662 7.17 0.40 18.27
N PHE A 663 7.91 0.11 17.18
CA PHE A 663 9.07 -0.75 17.34
C PHE A 663 10.10 -0.18 18.33
N ASN A 664 10.05 1.13 18.57
CA ASN A 664 10.86 1.85 19.57
C ASN A 664 10.12 2.16 20.88
N PHE A 665 8.87 1.71 21.06
CA PHE A 665 8.03 2.04 22.20
C PHE A 665 7.58 0.78 22.93
N SER A 666 8.21 0.46 24.04
CA SER A 666 7.75 -0.61 24.92
C SER A 666 6.83 -0.05 26.01
N GLY A 667 5.71 -0.72 26.25
CA GLY A 667 4.82 -0.42 27.39
C GLY A 667 3.71 0.59 27.12
N THR A 668 3.53 1.07 25.89
CA THR A 668 2.39 1.91 25.51
C THR A 668 1.25 1.03 25.01
N LYS A 669 0.02 1.31 25.44
CA LYS A 669 -1.17 0.64 24.87
C LYS A 669 -1.49 1.30 23.55
N MET A 670 -1.50 0.51 22.48
CA MET A 670 -1.80 0.97 21.12
C MET A 670 -2.89 0.11 20.51
N ASN A 671 -3.74 0.73 19.68
CA ASN A 671 -4.73 0.04 18.86
C ASN A 671 -4.20 -0.03 17.43
N ALA A 672 -4.40 -1.16 16.75
CA ALA A 672 -4.19 -1.27 15.32
C ALA A 672 -5.55 -1.17 14.62
N TYR A 673 -5.69 -0.17 13.76
CA TYR A 673 -6.82 -0.03 12.86
C TYR A 673 -6.68 -0.99 11.67
N ALA A 674 -7.66 -1.02 10.81
CA ALA A 674 -7.61 -1.79 9.58
C ALA A 674 -6.47 -1.32 8.65
N SER A 675 -6.04 -2.19 7.73
CA SER A 675 -5.05 -1.82 6.72
C SER A 675 -5.56 -0.69 5.81
N GLU A 676 -4.63 0.06 5.21
CA GLU A 676 -4.99 1.13 4.27
C GLU A 676 -5.82 0.58 3.10
N VAL A 677 -5.56 -0.64 2.65
CA VAL A 677 -6.36 -1.33 1.63
C VAL A 677 -7.81 -1.46 2.12
N LEU A 678 -8.03 -1.96 3.33
CA LEU A 678 -9.39 -2.11 3.87
C LEU A 678 -10.05 -0.75 4.14
N MET A 679 -9.29 0.24 4.62
CA MET A 679 -9.80 1.62 4.77
C MET A 679 -10.17 2.24 3.42
N GLY A 680 -9.39 1.98 2.37
CA GLY A 680 -9.70 2.43 1.01
C GLY A 680 -10.95 1.77 0.43
N MET A 681 -11.27 0.56 0.88
CA MET A 681 -12.49 -0.17 0.49
C MET A 681 -13.76 0.34 1.20
N THR A 682 -13.63 1.13 2.28
CA THR A 682 -14.79 1.68 2.99
C THR A 682 -15.49 2.78 2.18
#